data_51e15a6377a85a6e9e29583dccabf4df
#
_entry.id   51e15a6377a85a6e9e29583dccabf4df
#
_cell.length_a   1.000
_cell.length_b   1.000
_cell.length_c   1.000
_cell.angle_alpha   90.00
_cell.angle_beta   90.00
_cell.angle_gamma   90.00
#
_symmetry.space_group_name_H-M   'P 1'
#
loop_
_entity.id
_entity.type
_entity.pdbx_description
1 polymer ?
#
loop_
_entity_poly.entity_id
_entity_poly.type
_entity_poly.pdbx_seq_one_letter_code
_entity_poly.pdbx_strand_id
1 'polypeptide(L)'
;MRVHYAYSKEQRQLIDSKMKELLMCTKRLTADASHERVIRAFRYADNAHYGILRKTGDEIPYIIHPIEVATIVAKEMGFGSVTIAAALLHDTVEDTDSTLEEIEREFGKDIAVIVDGVTKITNVFNPHRSDQIETFRDMILKMSKDRRIAFVKIADRLHNLRTMVGIRENSLMIKSGESLDVYAPLAYKLGLFNIKKEIEDLSFKYRQPTEYQELKDLADNNSEQRNEIFKVMSAPLSEMLKNNGYEFEIIPVTKSLYQTWQIIKNNKITFADIHNFMSVRLIFKNVVYYSEKVQAFMIYASISELFNVRGLKDWITEPRSNGFEALITDVMLGSWVEVQIMSQRMGEIAQTGYAADHENLHQKNFDRWLRSTGKKINNDSLTNEEIMEILHPEDKEIDVFSETGDIISLKKNSTVLDFAFYIHKDLGMKFKYAEVGNKAVRIDYVLHEGDRVKVFTAEDITVEKNWIAYAVTAKAKTTIRRHFNKIQKQLVTQGKQLFNNLAADFPLEDNILKRLRIRFNCKDTDDFFKKMAAAEISENTVLNYLKKRKASLMGRLIGGIFGKSEDDDLIDISDTDLVEFNKKNFIINSADQFEFSSCCNALPGDECIAYKQPDSTVIVHKRECKEAIALNTSEGKNTAAVHWQMKNADVFPANIYFEGSDRHSVLIDVINVISGHLHLNMTSLNIESKLNYFSGSITFKAPNKDIVQKLLHEVASIKNIRKVYRV
;
A
#
# COMPACT_ATOMS: atom_id res chain seq x y z
N MET A 1 38.39 6.57 10.52
CA MET A 1 39.28 7.07 9.45
C MET A 1 38.99 6.27 8.19
N ARG A 2 38.41 6.89 7.16
CA ARG A 2 38.28 6.26 5.84
C ARG A 2 39.67 6.29 5.18
N VAL A 3 40.17 5.14 4.75
CA VAL A 3 41.43 5.07 4.01
C VAL A 3 41.15 5.52 2.59
N HIS A 4 41.67 6.68 2.18
CA HIS A 4 41.58 7.16 0.81
C HIS A 4 42.70 6.59 -0.02
N TYR A 5 42.35 5.86 -1.09
CA TYR A 5 43.31 5.33 -2.06
C TYR A 5 43.36 6.22 -3.30
N ALA A 6 44.55 6.55 -3.81
CA ALA A 6 44.65 7.20 -5.10
C ALA A 6 44.16 6.24 -6.21
N TYR A 7 43.34 6.73 -7.13
CA TYR A 7 42.87 5.91 -8.24
C TYR A 7 44.03 5.46 -9.13
N SER A 8 44.00 4.18 -9.55
CA SER A 8 44.93 3.67 -10.55
C SER A 8 44.65 4.33 -11.92
N LYS A 9 45.58 4.17 -12.84
CA LYS A 9 45.44 4.67 -14.22
C LYS A 9 44.19 4.03 -14.90
N GLU A 10 43.98 2.74 -14.68
CA GLU A 10 42.87 1.97 -15.20
C GLU A 10 41.54 2.43 -14.60
N GLN A 11 41.51 2.67 -13.30
CA GLN A 11 40.34 3.21 -12.61
C GLN A 11 39.95 4.61 -13.12
N ARG A 12 40.98 5.46 -13.38
CA ARG A 12 40.69 6.79 -13.95
C ARG A 12 40.19 6.72 -15.39
N GLN A 13 40.76 5.84 -16.22
CA GLN A 13 40.28 5.59 -17.56
C GLN A 13 38.83 5.08 -17.59
N LEU A 14 38.44 4.22 -16.62
CA LEU A 14 37.08 3.76 -16.48
C LEU A 14 36.13 4.91 -16.12
N ILE A 15 36.48 5.77 -15.15
CA ILE A 15 35.70 6.94 -14.79
C ILE A 15 35.49 7.85 -16.00
N ASP A 16 36.56 8.17 -16.73
CA ASP A 16 36.51 9.06 -17.90
C ASP A 16 35.66 8.46 -19.02
N SER A 17 35.73 7.14 -19.23
CA SER A 17 34.90 6.43 -20.22
C SER A 17 33.41 6.51 -19.88
N LYS A 18 33.06 6.26 -18.62
CA LYS A 18 31.67 6.31 -18.15
C LYS A 18 31.11 7.74 -18.17
N MET A 19 31.91 8.72 -17.79
CA MET A 19 31.52 10.12 -17.89
C MET A 19 31.33 10.58 -19.34
N LYS A 20 32.16 10.10 -20.26
CA LYS A 20 31.99 10.35 -21.70
C LYS A 20 30.66 9.77 -22.23
N GLU A 21 30.29 8.55 -21.80
CA GLU A 21 29.00 7.94 -22.15
C GLU A 21 27.84 8.82 -21.64
N LEU A 22 27.86 9.25 -20.39
CA LEU A 22 26.86 10.14 -19.82
C LEU A 22 26.74 11.45 -20.64
N LEU A 23 27.86 12.10 -20.94
CA LEU A 23 27.88 13.36 -21.70
C LEU A 23 27.31 13.21 -23.11
N MET A 24 27.52 12.04 -23.76
CA MET A 24 26.90 11.76 -25.07
C MET A 24 25.38 11.71 -24.96
N CYS A 25 24.83 11.13 -23.90
CA CYS A 25 23.37 11.11 -23.63
C CYS A 25 22.86 12.54 -23.36
N THR A 26 23.62 13.33 -22.59
CA THR A 26 23.23 14.70 -22.21
C THR A 26 23.17 15.64 -23.42
N LYS A 27 24.06 15.50 -24.38
CA LYS A 27 24.08 16.32 -25.61
C LYS A 27 22.79 16.26 -26.44
N ARG A 28 22.06 15.16 -26.35
CA ARG A 28 20.79 14.96 -27.08
C ARG A 28 19.60 15.61 -26.38
N LEU A 29 19.70 15.84 -25.06
CA LEU A 29 18.56 16.19 -24.21
C LEU A 29 18.56 17.66 -23.75
N THR A 30 19.70 18.37 -23.83
CA THR A 30 19.86 19.69 -23.21
C THR A 30 20.63 20.68 -24.10
N ALA A 31 20.29 21.96 -23.98
CA ALA A 31 21.07 23.05 -24.57
C ALA A 31 22.44 23.21 -23.86
N ASP A 32 23.40 23.84 -24.50
CA ASP A 32 24.82 23.94 -24.08
C ASP A 32 25.04 24.35 -22.61
N ALA A 33 24.29 25.29 -22.08
CA ALA A 33 24.39 25.75 -20.68
C ALA A 33 24.11 24.63 -19.65
N SER A 34 23.47 23.54 -20.07
CA SER A 34 23.12 22.41 -19.22
C SER A 34 24.26 21.40 -19.05
N HIS A 35 25.19 21.33 -20.01
CA HIS A 35 26.37 20.47 -19.94
C HIS A 35 27.31 20.89 -18.81
N GLU A 36 27.51 22.20 -18.66
CA GLU A 36 28.38 22.72 -17.62
C GLU A 36 27.90 22.34 -16.22
N ARG A 37 26.56 22.37 -16.01
CA ARG A 37 25.97 21.91 -14.74
C ARG A 37 26.30 20.46 -14.44
N VAL A 38 26.17 19.56 -15.42
CA VAL A 38 26.47 18.14 -15.27
C VAL A 38 27.95 17.92 -14.98
N ILE A 39 28.84 18.61 -15.70
CA ILE A 39 30.29 18.54 -15.49
C ILE A 39 30.67 19.03 -14.09
N ARG A 40 30.08 20.13 -13.63
CA ARG A 40 30.30 20.65 -12.27
C ARG A 40 29.83 19.65 -11.21
N ALA A 41 28.65 19.09 -11.37
CA ALA A 41 28.11 18.08 -10.44
C ALA A 41 29.00 16.83 -10.40
N PHE A 42 29.49 16.36 -11.55
CA PHE A 42 30.43 15.24 -11.62
C PHE A 42 31.73 15.58 -10.87
N ARG A 43 32.35 16.75 -11.12
CA ARG A 43 33.59 17.15 -10.46
C ARG A 43 33.43 17.21 -8.93
N TYR A 44 32.30 17.73 -8.49
CA TYR A 44 31.99 17.78 -7.06
C TYR A 44 31.86 16.37 -6.46
N ALA A 45 31.08 15.50 -7.10
CA ALA A 45 30.89 14.12 -6.65
C ALA A 45 32.18 13.28 -6.71
N ASP A 46 33.01 13.45 -7.77
CA ASP A 46 34.31 12.77 -7.91
C ASP A 46 35.28 13.17 -6.79
N ASN A 47 35.30 14.47 -6.43
CA ASN A 47 36.10 14.95 -5.32
C ASN A 47 35.58 14.46 -3.96
N ALA A 48 34.26 14.45 -3.75
CA ALA A 48 33.65 14.01 -2.51
C ALA A 48 33.88 12.51 -2.26
N HIS A 49 33.80 11.68 -3.31
CA HIS A 49 34.04 10.24 -3.25
C HIS A 49 35.47 9.81 -3.57
N TYR A 50 36.41 10.74 -3.67
CA TYR A 50 37.78 10.45 -4.06
C TYR A 50 38.40 9.36 -3.17
N GLY A 51 38.93 8.31 -3.78
CA GLY A 51 39.59 7.20 -3.08
C GLY A 51 38.63 6.25 -2.35
N ILE A 52 37.32 6.37 -2.52
CA ILE A 52 36.36 5.40 -1.99
C ILE A 52 36.11 4.33 -3.04
N LEU A 53 36.21 3.05 -2.63
CA LEU A 53 35.90 1.88 -3.49
C LEU A 53 34.56 1.26 -3.09
N ARG A 54 33.90 0.62 -4.04
CA ARG A 54 32.69 -0.17 -3.79
C ARG A 54 33.00 -1.41 -2.94
N LYS A 55 32.05 -1.79 -2.06
CA LYS A 55 32.18 -2.97 -1.19
C LYS A 55 31.93 -4.31 -1.92
N THR A 56 31.89 -4.31 -3.25
CA THR A 56 31.61 -5.51 -4.08
C THR A 56 32.81 -6.40 -4.36
N GLY A 57 34.02 -6.04 -3.90
CA GLY A 57 35.21 -6.83 -4.05
C GLY A 57 36.04 -6.56 -5.32
N ASP A 58 35.51 -5.79 -6.29
CA ASP A 58 36.14 -5.59 -7.61
C ASP A 58 37.01 -4.32 -7.71
N GLU A 59 37.43 -3.72 -6.60
CA GLU A 59 38.22 -2.48 -6.55
C GLU A 59 37.70 -1.33 -7.44
N ILE A 60 36.39 -1.30 -7.71
CA ILE A 60 35.74 -0.31 -8.56
C ILE A 60 35.57 1.00 -7.77
N PRO A 61 35.99 2.17 -8.32
CA PRO A 61 35.76 3.47 -7.71
C PRO A 61 34.26 3.73 -7.44
N TYR A 62 33.93 4.23 -6.24
CA TYR A 62 32.53 4.45 -5.86
C TYR A 62 31.79 5.41 -6.82
N ILE A 63 32.50 6.43 -7.33
CA ILE A 63 31.95 7.43 -8.26
C ILE A 63 31.31 6.82 -9.54
N ILE A 64 31.68 5.60 -9.91
CA ILE A 64 31.05 4.88 -11.03
C ILE A 64 29.55 4.70 -10.78
N HIS A 65 29.14 4.46 -9.54
CA HIS A 65 27.72 4.31 -9.19
C HIS A 65 26.90 5.56 -9.49
N PRO A 66 27.21 6.75 -8.98
CA PRO A 66 26.47 7.97 -9.34
C PRO A 66 26.47 8.28 -10.84
N ILE A 67 27.59 7.99 -11.55
CA ILE A 67 27.65 8.17 -13.01
C ILE A 67 26.64 7.25 -13.72
N GLU A 68 26.58 5.97 -13.35
CA GLU A 68 25.66 5.00 -13.96
C GLU A 68 24.21 5.33 -13.62
N VAL A 69 23.90 5.74 -12.37
CA VAL A 69 22.57 6.21 -11.99
C VAL A 69 22.16 7.43 -12.83
N ALA A 70 23.08 8.40 -13.02
CA ALA A 70 22.84 9.56 -13.84
C ALA A 70 22.66 9.18 -15.34
N THR A 71 23.36 8.14 -15.81
CA THR A 71 23.20 7.61 -17.18
C THR A 71 21.84 6.97 -17.38
N ILE A 72 21.33 6.21 -16.41
CA ILE A 72 19.96 5.67 -16.43
C ILE A 72 18.95 6.82 -16.51
N VAL A 73 19.10 7.83 -15.65
CA VAL A 73 18.22 9.02 -15.64
C VAL A 73 18.23 9.76 -16.99
N ALA A 74 19.39 9.90 -17.63
CA ALA A 74 19.54 10.59 -18.90
C ALA A 74 19.04 9.77 -20.09
N LYS A 75 19.48 8.50 -20.20
CA LYS A 75 19.34 7.64 -21.38
C LYS A 75 18.02 6.87 -21.37
N GLU A 76 17.66 6.29 -20.22
CA GLU A 76 16.51 5.39 -20.12
C GLU A 76 15.23 6.13 -19.67
N MET A 77 15.38 7.25 -18.91
CA MET A 77 14.23 8.04 -18.45
C MET A 77 14.07 9.38 -19.18
N GLY A 78 15.08 9.87 -19.92
CA GLY A 78 14.97 11.09 -20.73
C GLY A 78 15.01 12.42 -19.99
N PHE A 79 15.51 12.46 -18.74
CA PHE A 79 15.56 13.70 -17.95
C PHE A 79 16.68 14.66 -18.34
N GLY A 80 16.44 15.96 -18.10
CA GLY A 80 17.40 17.05 -18.32
C GLY A 80 18.44 17.20 -17.21
N SER A 81 19.32 18.20 -17.39
CA SER A 81 20.53 18.43 -16.60
C SER A 81 20.32 18.58 -15.08
N VAL A 82 19.17 19.08 -14.62
CA VAL A 82 18.88 19.25 -13.17
C VAL A 82 18.76 17.89 -12.49
N THR A 83 17.99 16.97 -13.06
CA THR A 83 17.80 15.63 -12.52
C THR A 83 19.07 14.78 -12.66
N ILE A 84 19.80 14.94 -13.77
CA ILE A 84 21.09 14.29 -14.01
C ILE A 84 22.12 14.75 -12.96
N ALA A 85 22.21 16.04 -12.68
CA ALA A 85 23.09 16.58 -11.66
C ALA A 85 22.70 16.09 -10.25
N ALA A 86 21.41 16.04 -9.94
CA ALA A 86 20.93 15.49 -8.68
C ALA A 86 21.29 14.00 -8.53
N ALA A 87 21.20 13.22 -9.63
CA ALA A 87 21.61 11.82 -9.65
C ALA A 87 23.13 11.64 -9.44
N LEU A 88 23.96 12.54 -9.96
CA LEU A 88 25.41 12.52 -9.67
C LEU A 88 25.73 12.83 -8.20
N LEU A 89 24.91 13.65 -7.56
CA LEU A 89 25.12 14.15 -6.20
C LEU A 89 24.39 13.36 -5.11
N HIS A 90 23.54 12.39 -5.46
CA HIS A 90 22.56 11.80 -4.54
C HIS A 90 23.16 11.16 -3.30
N ASP A 91 24.33 10.54 -3.40
CA ASP A 91 25.05 9.88 -2.30
C ASP A 91 26.09 10.76 -1.61
N THR A 92 26.35 11.98 -2.10
CA THR A 92 27.40 12.83 -1.54
C THR A 92 27.11 13.25 -0.11
N VAL A 93 25.86 13.56 0.21
CA VAL A 93 25.42 13.96 1.56
C VAL A 93 25.34 12.76 2.51
N GLU A 94 25.08 11.54 2.00
CA GLU A 94 24.95 10.34 2.81
C GLU A 94 26.31 9.70 3.10
N ASP A 95 27.16 9.61 2.09
CA ASP A 95 28.39 8.83 2.13
C ASP A 95 29.67 9.65 2.31
N THR A 96 29.61 11.00 2.28
CA THR A 96 30.78 11.88 2.43
C THR A 96 30.52 12.97 3.48
N ASP A 97 31.47 13.88 3.65
CA ASP A 97 31.37 15.01 4.57
C ASP A 97 30.61 16.22 3.95
N SER A 98 30.06 16.07 2.74
CA SER A 98 29.30 17.12 2.06
C SER A 98 27.98 17.40 2.78
N THR A 99 27.60 18.67 2.89
CA THR A 99 26.33 19.08 3.52
C THR A 99 25.28 19.49 2.48
N LEU A 100 24.01 19.44 2.86
CA LEU A 100 22.93 19.85 1.99
C LEU A 100 22.99 21.36 1.68
N GLU A 101 23.44 22.15 2.63
CA GLU A 101 23.63 23.60 2.49
C GLU A 101 24.72 23.93 1.45
N GLU A 102 25.77 23.09 1.37
CA GLU A 102 26.79 23.22 0.32
C GLU A 102 26.22 22.87 -1.05
N ILE A 103 25.44 21.80 -1.16
CA ILE A 103 24.76 21.45 -2.40
C ILE A 103 23.79 22.55 -2.84
N GLU A 104 23.02 23.15 -1.93
CA GLU A 104 22.11 24.25 -2.25
C GLU A 104 22.86 25.50 -2.74
N ARG A 105 23.96 25.86 -2.07
CA ARG A 105 24.80 27.00 -2.45
C ARG A 105 25.43 26.82 -3.82
N GLU A 106 25.96 25.63 -4.13
CA GLU A 106 26.71 25.35 -5.37
C GLU A 106 25.82 25.05 -6.57
N PHE A 107 24.70 24.36 -6.36
CA PHE A 107 23.85 23.82 -7.44
C PHE A 107 22.42 24.34 -7.45
N GLY A 108 22.04 25.08 -6.40
CA GLY A 108 20.72 25.67 -6.26
C GLY A 108 19.68 24.75 -5.59
N LYS A 109 18.61 25.39 -5.16
CA LYS A 109 17.55 24.77 -4.36
C LYS A 109 16.88 23.56 -5.00
N ASP A 110 16.66 23.60 -6.32
CA ASP A 110 15.98 22.49 -7.04
C ASP A 110 16.75 21.17 -6.95
N ILE A 111 18.09 21.23 -7.09
CA ILE A 111 18.96 20.06 -6.97
C ILE A 111 19.04 19.60 -5.52
N ALA A 112 19.19 20.55 -4.57
CA ALA A 112 19.25 20.24 -3.15
C ALA A 112 17.98 19.51 -2.65
N VAL A 113 16.78 19.94 -3.08
CA VAL A 113 15.51 19.28 -2.73
C VAL A 113 15.46 17.85 -3.23
N ILE A 114 15.96 17.57 -4.44
CA ILE A 114 15.99 16.21 -4.97
C ILE A 114 16.99 15.36 -4.17
N VAL A 115 18.20 15.86 -3.91
CA VAL A 115 19.24 15.17 -3.13
C VAL A 115 18.74 14.86 -1.71
N ASP A 116 18.18 15.84 -0.99
CA ASP A 116 17.58 15.66 0.35
C ASP A 116 16.47 14.59 0.33
N GLY A 117 15.63 14.63 -0.69
CA GLY A 117 14.54 13.65 -0.84
C GLY A 117 15.04 12.23 -1.05
N VAL A 118 16.09 12.04 -1.83
CA VAL A 118 16.69 10.72 -2.10
C VAL A 118 17.39 10.18 -0.87
N THR A 119 18.21 10.97 -0.19
CA THR A 119 19.01 10.60 1.00
C THR A 119 18.13 10.12 2.15
N LYS A 120 17.05 10.83 2.47
CA LYS A 120 16.17 10.50 3.61
C LYS A 120 15.35 9.22 3.44
N ILE A 121 15.23 8.66 2.23
CA ILE A 121 14.50 7.42 2.00
C ILE A 121 15.30 6.20 2.47
N THR A 122 16.62 6.30 2.55
CA THR A 122 17.52 5.17 2.83
C THR A 122 17.49 4.70 4.29
N ASN A 123 17.04 5.53 5.23
CA ASN A 123 17.11 5.27 6.67
C ASN A 123 15.90 4.54 7.28
N VAL A 124 14.91 4.10 6.50
CA VAL A 124 13.62 3.57 6.99
C VAL A 124 13.51 2.05 6.93
N PHE A 125 14.56 1.32 6.51
CA PHE A 125 14.46 -0.10 6.22
C PHE A 125 14.59 -1.03 7.43
N ASN A 126 13.44 -1.60 7.78
CA ASN A 126 13.29 -2.77 8.64
C ASN A 126 12.47 -3.84 7.89
N PRO A 127 12.77 -5.15 7.97
CA PRO A 127 12.21 -6.17 7.05
C PRO A 127 10.73 -6.56 7.28
N HIS A 128 9.93 -5.75 7.98
CA HIS A 128 8.54 -6.04 8.28
C HIS A 128 7.58 -5.44 7.24
N ARG A 129 6.44 -6.08 6.98
CA ARG A 129 5.39 -5.62 6.05
C ARG A 129 4.84 -4.23 6.40
N SER A 130 4.82 -3.88 7.69
CA SER A 130 4.52 -2.52 8.16
C SER A 130 5.50 -1.48 7.59
N ASP A 131 6.75 -1.87 7.40
CA ASP A 131 7.84 -0.99 7.04
C ASP A 131 7.87 -0.70 5.53
N GLN A 132 7.41 -1.64 4.69
CA GLN A 132 7.24 -1.42 3.24
C GLN A 132 6.15 -0.38 2.98
N ILE A 133 5.05 -0.44 3.72
CA ILE A 133 3.98 0.55 3.66
C ILE A 133 4.47 1.92 4.14
N GLU A 134 5.25 1.94 5.20
CA GLU A 134 5.87 3.17 5.75
C GLU A 134 6.86 3.78 4.75
N THR A 135 7.70 2.96 4.13
CA THR A 135 8.60 3.38 3.04
C THR A 135 7.86 3.97 1.87
N PHE A 136 6.78 3.33 1.45
CA PHE A 136 5.95 3.84 0.36
C PHE A 136 5.26 5.15 0.74
N ARG A 137 4.72 5.25 1.96
CA ARG A 137 4.16 6.49 2.50
C ARG A 137 5.16 7.63 2.43
N ASP A 138 6.36 7.38 2.94
CA ASP A 138 7.45 8.35 2.98
C ASP A 138 7.89 8.77 1.57
N MET A 139 7.97 7.81 0.65
CA MET A 139 8.27 8.06 -0.75
C MET A 139 7.20 8.93 -1.42
N ILE A 140 5.91 8.63 -1.25
CA ILE A 140 4.82 9.46 -1.79
C ILE A 140 4.86 10.88 -1.23
N LEU A 141 5.13 11.04 0.06
CA LEU A 141 5.23 12.36 0.69
C LEU A 141 6.39 13.17 0.13
N LYS A 142 7.54 12.56 -0.10
CA LYS A 142 8.71 13.22 -0.71
C LYS A 142 8.47 13.53 -2.18
N MET A 143 7.90 12.57 -2.94
CA MET A 143 7.49 12.80 -4.32
C MET A 143 6.47 13.94 -4.46
N SER A 144 5.62 14.15 -3.45
CA SER A 144 4.66 15.27 -3.47
C SER A 144 5.33 16.65 -3.45
N LYS A 145 6.59 16.72 -3.00
CA LYS A 145 7.43 17.93 -3.05
C LYS A 145 8.10 18.07 -4.42
N ASP A 146 8.70 16.98 -4.89
CA ASP A 146 9.30 16.92 -6.22
C ASP A 146 9.28 15.45 -6.74
N ARG A 147 8.54 15.20 -7.83
CA ARG A 147 8.42 13.87 -8.43
C ARG A 147 9.75 13.28 -8.91
N ARG A 148 10.73 14.15 -9.25
CA ARG A 148 12.06 13.72 -9.73
C ARG A 148 12.81 12.88 -8.72
N ILE A 149 12.50 13.01 -7.44
CA ILE A 149 13.04 12.18 -6.33
C ILE A 149 12.78 10.69 -6.61
N ALA A 150 11.56 10.33 -7.05
CA ALA A 150 11.24 8.94 -7.36
C ALA A 150 12.05 8.38 -8.52
N PHE A 151 12.24 9.17 -9.56
CA PHE A 151 13.00 8.72 -10.74
C PHE A 151 14.46 8.46 -10.41
N VAL A 152 15.10 9.35 -9.65
CA VAL A 152 16.48 9.15 -9.17
C VAL A 152 16.57 7.91 -8.29
N LYS A 153 15.59 7.71 -7.38
CA LYS A 153 15.60 6.53 -6.48
C LYS A 153 15.34 5.21 -7.20
N ILE A 154 14.48 5.20 -8.23
CA ILE A 154 14.29 4.03 -9.10
C ILE A 154 15.55 3.73 -9.91
N ALA A 155 16.24 4.75 -10.44
CA ALA A 155 17.50 4.58 -11.15
C ALA A 155 18.61 4.01 -10.24
N ASP A 156 18.74 4.53 -9.02
CA ASP A 156 19.63 4.01 -7.98
C ASP A 156 19.31 2.53 -7.70
N ARG A 157 18.04 2.19 -7.47
CA ARG A 157 17.61 0.82 -7.21
C ARG A 157 17.92 -0.11 -8.38
N LEU A 158 17.63 0.32 -9.61
CA LEU A 158 17.92 -0.47 -10.81
C LEU A 158 19.42 -0.72 -10.97
N HIS A 159 20.26 0.31 -10.82
CA HIS A 159 21.71 0.14 -10.88
C HIS A 159 22.20 -0.79 -9.77
N ASN A 160 21.67 -0.66 -8.55
CA ASN A 160 22.00 -1.56 -7.45
C ASN A 160 21.63 -3.02 -7.78
N LEU A 161 20.45 -3.29 -8.39
CA LEU A 161 20.08 -4.63 -8.85
C LEU A 161 21.03 -5.17 -9.93
N ARG A 162 21.42 -4.33 -10.91
CA ARG A 162 22.37 -4.71 -11.97
C ARG A 162 23.74 -5.14 -11.41
N THR A 163 24.11 -4.60 -10.25
CA THR A 163 25.45 -4.78 -9.64
C THR A 163 25.44 -5.60 -8.34
N MET A 164 24.39 -6.34 -8.05
CA MET A 164 24.23 -7.14 -6.81
C MET A 164 25.03 -8.45 -6.79
N VAL A 165 26.06 -8.59 -7.59
CA VAL A 165 26.93 -9.79 -7.59
C VAL A 165 27.83 -9.77 -6.34
N GLY A 166 27.89 -10.90 -5.61
CA GLY A 166 28.77 -11.03 -4.43
C GLY A 166 28.21 -10.49 -3.11
N ILE A 167 26.96 -10.04 -3.05
CA ILE A 167 26.32 -9.58 -1.82
C ILE A 167 25.82 -10.77 -0.98
N ARG A 168 25.83 -10.64 0.35
CA ARG A 168 25.29 -11.66 1.27
C ARG A 168 23.84 -12.00 0.96
N GLU A 169 23.49 -13.28 0.94
CA GLU A 169 22.19 -13.81 0.56
C GLU A 169 21.00 -13.11 1.26
N ASN A 170 21.09 -12.90 2.57
CA ASN A 170 20.03 -12.21 3.32
C ASN A 170 19.78 -10.78 2.81
N SER A 171 20.84 -10.03 2.50
CA SER A 171 20.73 -8.67 1.99
C SER A 171 20.14 -8.65 0.56
N LEU A 172 20.53 -9.65 -0.25
CA LEU A 172 20.05 -9.86 -1.60
C LEU A 172 18.55 -10.16 -1.60
N MET A 173 18.07 -11.04 -0.70
CA MET A 173 16.65 -11.38 -0.56
C MET A 173 15.78 -10.19 -0.13
N ILE A 174 16.28 -9.39 0.84
CA ILE A 174 15.58 -8.18 1.31
C ILE A 174 15.47 -7.16 0.18
N LYS A 175 16.59 -6.80 -0.45
CA LYS A 175 16.63 -5.76 -1.48
C LYS A 175 15.85 -6.13 -2.74
N SER A 176 15.91 -7.41 -3.17
CA SER A 176 15.13 -7.89 -4.31
C SER A 176 13.62 -7.95 -4.00
N GLY A 177 13.24 -8.35 -2.78
CA GLY A 177 11.84 -8.32 -2.33
C GLY A 177 11.25 -6.91 -2.36
N GLU A 178 11.95 -5.98 -1.76
CA GLU A 178 11.59 -4.56 -1.76
C GLU A 178 11.49 -4.00 -3.18
N SER A 179 12.38 -4.42 -4.06
CA SER A 179 12.35 -3.99 -5.46
C SER A 179 11.09 -4.48 -6.18
N LEU A 180 10.64 -5.72 -5.91
CA LEU A 180 9.38 -6.26 -6.44
C LEU A 180 8.15 -5.61 -5.82
N ASP A 181 8.16 -5.38 -4.51
CA ASP A 181 6.96 -4.99 -3.78
C ASP A 181 6.72 -3.46 -3.79
N VAL A 182 7.77 -2.65 -4.00
CA VAL A 182 7.67 -1.18 -3.97
C VAL A 182 8.13 -0.54 -5.27
N TYR A 183 9.36 -0.85 -5.73
CA TYR A 183 9.95 -0.10 -6.85
C TYR A 183 9.41 -0.50 -8.22
N ALA A 184 9.11 -1.78 -8.46
CA ALA A 184 8.51 -2.20 -9.72
C ALA A 184 7.08 -1.65 -9.90
N PRO A 185 6.18 -1.72 -8.90
CA PRO A 185 4.88 -1.05 -8.97
C PRO A 185 4.97 0.47 -9.13
N LEU A 186 5.93 1.11 -8.47
CA LEU A 186 6.14 2.55 -8.63
C LEU A 186 6.64 2.89 -10.04
N ALA A 187 7.57 2.13 -10.59
CA ALA A 187 8.04 2.29 -11.97
C ALA A 187 6.88 2.15 -12.97
N TYR A 188 6.00 1.17 -12.75
CA TYR A 188 4.77 1.04 -13.54
C TYR A 188 3.87 2.28 -13.45
N LYS A 189 3.63 2.77 -12.25
CA LYS A 189 2.79 3.95 -12.01
C LYS A 189 3.35 5.21 -12.69
N LEU A 190 4.68 5.28 -12.82
CA LEU A 190 5.39 6.35 -13.51
C LEU A 190 5.51 6.14 -15.03
N GLY A 191 4.98 5.03 -15.56
CA GLY A 191 5.04 4.69 -16.97
C GLY A 191 6.41 4.15 -17.43
N LEU A 192 7.31 3.80 -16.51
CA LEU A 192 8.65 3.28 -16.80
C LEU A 192 8.61 1.75 -17.05
N PHE A 193 7.92 1.32 -18.11
CA PHE A 193 7.63 -0.11 -18.35
C PHE A 193 8.87 -0.98 -18.54
N ASN A 194 9.90 -0.47 -19.26
CA ASN A 194 11.14 -1.19 -19.48
C ASN A 194 11.92 -1.37 -18.18
N ILE A 195 12.00 -0.32 -17.38
CA ILE A 195 12.67 -0.33 -16.07
C ILE A 195 11.93 -1.25 -15.10
N LYS A 196 10.58 -1.19 -15.08
CA LYS A 196 9.76 -2.13 -14.31
C LYS A 196 10.10 -3.57 -14.67
N LYS A 197 10.05 -3.90 -15.96
CA LYS A 197 10.36 -5.24 -16.47
C LYS A 197 11.73 -5.71 -16.00
N GLU A 198 12.76 -4.86 -16.10
CA GLU A 198 14.11 -5.22 -15.69
C GLU A 198 14.24 -5.38 -14.16
N ILE A 199 13.60 -4.52 -13.37
CA ILE A 199 13.55 -4.66 -11.89
C ILE A 199 12.90 -6.00 -11.52
N GLU A 200 11.79 -6.37 -12.16
CA GLU A 200 11.09 -7.64 -11.95
C GLU A 200 11.98 -8.84 -12.28
N ASP A 201 12.60 -8.84 -13.47
CA ASP A 201 13.41 -9.95 -13.96
C ASP A 201 14.70 -10.13 -13.16
N LEU A 202 15.38 -9.04 -12.78
CA LEU A 202 16.57 -9.09 -11.93
C LEU A 202 16.22 -9.56 -10.51
N SER A 203 15.13 -9.06 -9.94
CA SER A 203 14.68 -9.47 -8.62
C SER A 203 14.26 -10.94 -8.61
N PHE A 204 13.57 -11.40 -9.64
CA PHE A 204 13.20 -12.81 -9.83
C PHE A 204 14.43 -13.70 -9.92
N LYS A 205 15.43 -13.31 -10.72
CA LYS A 205 16.72 -14.00 -10.84
C LYS A 205 17.40 -14.22 -9.48
N TYR A 206 17.36 -13.22 -8.61
CA TYR A 206 18.00 -13.30 -7.29
C TYR A 206 17.18 -14.08 -6.27
N ARG A 207 15.84 -14.02 -6.34
CA ARG A 207 14.98 -14.67 -5.36
C ARG A 207 14.70 -16.14 -5.70
N GLN A 208 14.62 -16.48 -6.98
CA GLN A 208 14.25 -17.80 -7.49
C GLN A 208 15.14 -18.15 -8.70
N PRO A 209 16.44 -18.37 -8.47
CA PRO A 209 17.41 -18.53 -9.56
C PRO A 209 17.13 -19.76 -10.43
N THR A 210 16.61 -20.84 -9.85
CA THR A 210 16.29 -22.07 -10.59
C THR A 210 15.12 -21.85 -11.55
N GLU A 211 14.01 -21.34 -11.04
CA GLU A 211 12.80 -21.08 -11.83
C GLU A 211 13.05 -19.97 -12.88
N TYR A 212 13.86 -18.98 -12.54
CA TYR A 212 14.29 -17.95 -13.49
C TYR A 212 15.08 -18.58 -14.65
N GLN A 213 16.06 -19.46 -14.36
CA GLN A 213 16.88 -20.07 -15.39
C GLN A 213 16.06 -21.01 -16.28
N GLU A 214 15.21 -21.88 -15.70
CA GLU A 214 14.32 -22.74 -16.43
C GLU A 214 13.42 -21.96 -17.40
N LEU A 215 12.80 -20.87 -16.92
CA LEU A 215 11.91 -20.08 -17.74
C LEU A 215 12.66 -19.27 -18.80
N LYS A 216 13.88 -18.81 -18.49
CA LYS A 216 14.74 -18.15 -19.44
C LYS A 216 15.15 -19.10 -20.58
N ASP A 217 15.55 -20.32 -20.26
CA ASP A 217 15.92 -21.34 -21.25
C ASP A 217 14.71 -21.68 -22.15
N LEU A 218 13.50 -21.81 -21.58
CA LEU A 218 12.26 -22.00 -22.36
C LEU A 218 12.00 -20.79 -23.27
N ALA A 219 12.18 -19.57 -22.79
CA ALA A 219 12.00 -18.38 -23.59
C ALA A 219 13.06 -18.26 -24.71
N ASP A 220 14.31 -18.60 -24.43
CA ASP A 220 15.40 -18.57 -25.40
C ASP A 220 15.20 -19.67 -26.50
N ASN A 221 14.85 -20.88 -26.12
CA ASN A 221 14.59 -21.98 -27.06
C ASN A 221 13.41 -21.69 -28.01
N ASN A 222 12.44 -20.89 -27.58
CA ASN A 222 11.32 -20.47 -28.45
C ASN A 222 11.60 -19.17 -29.22
N SER A 223 12.81 -18.63 -29.19
CA SER A 223 13.14 -17.35 -29.81
C SER A 223 13.05 -17.39 -31.34
N GLU A 224 13.47 -18.47 -31.99
CA GLU A 224 13.37 -18.64 -33.45
C GLU A 224 11.92 -18.66 -33.90
N GLN A 225 11.06 -19.41 -33.25
CA GLN A 225 9.63 -19.46 -33.55
C GLN A 225 8.97 -18.08 -33.40
N ARG A 226 9.32 -17.33 -32.36
CA ARG A 226 8.81 -15.97 -32.17
C ARG A 226 9.30 -15.02 -33.26
N ASN A 227 10.55 -15.13 -33.65
CA ASN A 227 11.10 -14.32 -34.75
C ASN A 227 10.40 -14.62 -36.08
N GLU A 228 10.05 -15.87 -36.34
CA GLU A 228 9.26 -16.24 -37.54
C GLU A 228 7.85 -15.64 -37.47
N ILE A 229 7.14 -15.77 -36.34
CA ILE A 229 5.81 -15.14 -36.15
C ILE A 229 5.91 -13.62 -36.37
N PHE A 230 6.94 -12.99 -35.79
CA PHE A 230 7.17 -11.55 -35.99
C PHE A 230 7.40 -11.18 -37.46
N LYS A 231 8.20 -11.94 -38.19
CA LYS A 231 8.45 -11.71 -39.63
C LYS A 231 7.17 -11.87 -40.44
N VAL A 232 6.43 -12.95 -40.24
CA VAL A 232 5.16 -13.24 -40.92
C VAL A 232 4.15 -12.12 -40.71
N MET A 233 4.14 -11.50 -39.56
CA MET A 233 3.25 -10.39 -39.25
C MET A 233 3.78 -9.05 -39.75
N SER A 234 5.06 -8.76 -39.53
CA SER A 234 5.63 -7.45 -39.78
C SER A 234 5.79 -7.15 -41.31
N ALA A 235 5.98 -8.18 -42.15
CA ALA A 235 6.15 -8.00 -43.61
C ALA A 235 4.90 -7.42 -44.24
N PRO A 236 3.69 -8.02 -44.16
CA PRO A 236 2.48 -7.45 -44.77
C PRO A 236 2.06 -6.12 -44.13
N LEU A 237 2.28 -5.95 -42.78
CA LEU A 237 2.05 -4.67 -42.15
C LEU A 237 2.95 -3.58 -42.69
N SER A 238 4.23 -3.87 -42.91
CA SER A 238 5.19 -2.91 -43.49
C SER A 238 4.83 -2.52 -44.90
N GLU A 239 4.40 -3.47 -45.70
CA GLU A 239 3.96 -3.21 -47.07
C GLU A 239 2.70 -2.33 -47.08
N MET A 240 1.69 -2.67 -46.31
CA MET A 240 0.46 -1.90 -46.16
C MET A 240 0.73 -0.46 -45.70
N LEU A 241 1.56 -0.27 -44.66
CA LEU A 241 1.87 1.06 -44.14
C LEU A 241 2.65 1.91 -45.13
N LYS A 242 3.61 1.32 -45.87
CA LYS A 242 4.35 2.00 -46.94
C LYS A 242 3.42 2.44 -48.07
N ASN A 243 2.52 1.57 -48.50
CA ASN A 243 1.57 1.86 -49.58
C ASN A 243 0.60 2.99 -49.16
N ASN A 244 0.28 3.11 -47.90
CA ASN A 244 -0.52 4.19 -47.32
C ASN A 244 0.30 5.45 -46.96
N GLY A 245 1.61 5.48 -47.24
CA GLY A 245 2.46 6.65 -47.02
C GLY A 245 2.85 6.94 -45.58
N TYR A 246 2.74 5.96 -44.65
CA TYR A 246 3.17 6.13 -43.30
C TYR A 246 4.69 5.94 -43.12
N GLU A 247 5.31 6.80 -42.33
CA GLU A 247 6.59 6.52 -41.68
C GLU A 247 6.30 5.77 -40.37
N PHE A 248 6.96 4.64 -40.13
CA PHE A 248 6.65 3.76 -39.01
C PHE A 248 7.85 2.94 -38.56
N GLU A 249 7.73 2.40 -37.34
CA GLU A 249 8.61 1.39 -36.77
C GLU A 249 7.74 0.23 -36.24
N ILE A 250 8.18 -1.01 -36.47
CA ILE A 250 7.51 -2.21 -35.93
C ILE A 250 8.52 -2.96 -35.09
N ILE A 251 8.22 -3.14 -33.79
CA ILE A 251 9.12 -3.79 -32.83
C ILE A 251 8.40 -4.90 -32.04
N PRO A 252 9.09 -6.01 -31.76
CA PRO A 252 8.57 -7.01 -30.84
C PRO A 252 8.74 -6.55 -29.40
N VAL A 253 7.73 -6.79 -28.55
CA VAL A 253 7.74 -6.52 -27.12
C VAL A 253 7.39 -7.80 -26.36
N THR A 254 8.23 -8.22 -25.42
CA THR A 254 7.98 -9.42 -24.63
C THR A 254 7.62 -9.07 -23.19
N LYS A 255 6.76 -9.89 -22.58
CA LYS A 255 6.48 -9.80 -21.13
C LYS A 255 7.76 -10.04 -20.31
N SER A 256 7.78 -9.60 -19.05
CA SER A 256 8.85 -9.98 -18.14
C SER A 256 8.79 -11.47 -17.83
N LEU A 257 9.94 -12.10 -17.54
CA LEU A 257 9.99 -13.50 -17.11
C LEU A 257 9.26 -13.67 -15.77
N TYR A 258 9.35 -12.66 -14.90
CA TYR A 258 8.63 -12.66 -13.62
C TYR A 258 7.11 -12.67 -13.81
N GLN A 259 6.55 -11.80 -14.67
CA GLN A 259 5.12 -11.80 -14.98
C GLN A 259 4.69 -13.13 -15.61
N THR A 260 5.50 -13.66 -16.51
CA THR A 260 5.27 -14.95 -17.14
C THR A 260 5.21 -16.08 -16.11
N TRP A 261 6.16 -16.11 -15.19
CA TRP A 261 6.19 -17.06 -14.08
C TRP A 261 4.95 -16.92 -13.17
N GLN A 262 4.52 -15.72 -12.85
CA GLN A 262 3.30 -15.48 -12.09
C GLN A 262 2.05 -16.02 -12.82
N ILE A 263 1.94 -15.80 -14.13
CA ILE A 263 0.82 -16.32 -14.95
C ILE A 263 0.80 -17.85 -14.90
N ILE A 264 1.94 -18.50 -15.10
CA ILE A 264 2.08 -19.96 -15.05
C ILE A 264 1.65 -20.49 -13.68
N LYS A 265 2.19 -19.90 -12.60
CA LYS A 265 1.94 -20.35 -11.23
C LYS A 265 0.49 -20.12 -10.79
N ASN A 266 -0.07 -18.95 -11.09
CA ASN A 266 -1.42 -18.58 -10.66
C ASN A 266 -2.51 -19.34 -11.42
N ASN A 267 -2.31 -19.60 -12.72
CA ASN A 267 -3.27 -20.26 -13.57
C ASN A 267 -3.02 -21.78 -13.69
N LYS A 268 -1.91 -22.29 -13.11
CA LYS A 268 -1.48 -23.70 -13.20
C LYS A 268 -1.39 -24.19 -14.66
N ILE A 269 -0.84 -23.36 -15.54
CA ILE A 269 -0.64 -23.63 -16.96
C ILE A 269 0.85 -23.80 -17.26
N THR A 270 1.19 -24.24 -18.47
CA THR A 270 2.58 -24.36 -18.94
C THR A 270 2.99 -23.09 -19.72
N PHE A 271 4.28 -22.95 -20.01
CA PHE A 271 4.78 -21.85 -20.84
C PHE A 271 4.18 -21.88 -22.27
N ALA A 272 3.95 -23.09 -22.81
CA ALA A 272 3.35 -23.29 -24.12
C ALA A 272 1.89 -22.76 -24.23
N ASP A 273 1.18 -22.72 -23.10
CA ASP A 273 -0.20 -22.23 -23.04
C ASP A 273 -0.30 -20.71 -23.01
N ILE A 274 0.84 -19.99 -22.93
CA ILE A 274 0.87 -18.53 -22.91
C ILE A 274 0.87 -17.99 -24.33
N HIS A 275 -0.32 -17.66 -24.83
CA HIS A 275 -0.49 -17.17 -26.20
C HIS A 275 0.07 -15.76 -26.48
N ASN A 276 0.19 -14.90 -25.46
CA ASN A 276 0.62 -13.51 -25.62
C ASN A 276 1.92 -13.20 -24.85
N PHE A 277 2.89 -14.09 -24.89
CA PHE A 277 4.24 -13.82 -24.35
C PHE A 277 4.92 -12.68 -25.12
N MET A 278 4.71 -12.60 -26.43
CA MET A 278 5.17 -11.54 -27.32
C MET A 278 3.99 -10.73 -27.85
N SER A 279 4.10 -9.43 -27.88
CA SER A 279 3.23 -8.50 -28.62
C SER A 279 4.04 -7.77 -29.68
N VAL A 280 3.34 -7.24 -30.67
CA VAL A 280 3.94 -6.43 -31.72
C VAL A 280 3.51 -4.98 -31.53
N ARG A 281 4.48 -4.08 -31.41
CA ARG A 281 4.25 -2.65 -31.30
C ARG A 281 4.50 -1.98 -32.62
N LEU A 282 3.48 -1.31 -33.13
CA LEU A 282 3.50 -0.51 -34.33
C LEU A 282 3.49 0.97 -33.92
N ILE A 283 4.59 1.67 -34.22
CA ILE A 283 4.77 3.08 -33.91
C ILE A 283 4.74 3.85 -35.24
N PHE A 284 3.76 4.72 -35.43
CA PHE A 284 3.65 5.55 -36.63
C PHE A 284 4.00 7.00 -36.33
N LYS A 285 4.60 7.67 -37.34
CA LYS A 285 4.83 9.11 -37.28
C LYS A 285 3.57 9.85 -37.69
N ASN A 286 3.17 10.82 -36.88
CA ASN A 286 1.92 11.55 -37.10
C ASN A 286 1.97 12.39 -38.38
N VAL A 287 0.93 12.32 -39.18
CA VAL A 287 0.74 13.17 -40.39
C VAL A 287 -0.13 14.36 -40.01
N VAL A 288 0.26 15.55 -40.47
CA VAL A 288 -0.29 16.85 -40.02
C VAL A 288 -1.82 17.00 -40.17
N TYR A 289 -2.43 16.28 -41.13
CA TYR A 289 -3.84 16.46 -41.49
C TYR A 289 -4.84 15.73 -40.60
N TYR A 290 -4.40 14.76 -39.81
CA TYR A 290 -5.28 13.94 -38.93
C TYR A 290 -4.75 13.90 -37.52
N SER A 291 -5.66 13.79 -36.53
CA SER A 291 -5.25 13.54 -35.16
C SER A 291 -4.62 12.15 -35.02
N GLU A 292 -3.72 11.97 -34.03
CA GLU A 292 -3.10 10.68 -33.74
C GLU A 292 -4.13 9.56 -33.57
N LYS A 293 -5.26 9.88 -32.90
CA LYS A 293 -6.37 8.95 -32.72
C LYS A 293 -6.95 8.48 -34.04
N VAL A 294 -7.28 9.41 -34.94
CA VAL A 294 -7.86 9.07 -36.26
C VAL A 294 -6.91 8.19 -37.03
N GLN A 295 -5.62 8.52 -37.08
CA GLN A 295 -4.62 7.72 -37.77
C GLN A 295 -4.49 6.32 -37.19
N ALA A 296 -4.49 6.17 -35.86
CA ALA A 296 -4.45 4.85 -35.17
C ALA A 296 -5.66 3.99 -35.57
N PHE A 297 -6.87 4.58 -35.65
CA PHE A 297 -8.06 3.86 -36.11
C PHE A 297 -8.02 3.51 -37.61
N MET A 298 -7.46 4.36 -38.46
CA MET A 298 -7.26 4.03 -39.87
C MET A 298 -6.29 2.87 -40.07
N ILE A 299 -5.20 2.85 -39.31
CA ILE A 299 -4.24 1.74 -39.30
C ILE A 299 -4.91 0.44 -38.75
N TYR A 300 -5.71 0.53 -37.70
CA TYR A 300 -6.47 -0.61 -37.20
C TYR A 300 -7.44 -1.17 -38.27
N ALA A 301 -8.16 -0.30 -39.00
CA ALA A 301 -9.06 -0.72 -40.06
C ALA A 301 -8.29 -1.50 -41.12
N SER A 302 -7.13 -0.99 -41.58
CA SER A 302 -6.28 -1.69 -42.55
C SER A 302 -5.72 -3.02 -42.02
N ILE A 303 -5.40 -3.11 -40.72
CA ILE A 303 -5.00 -4.38 -40.09
C ILE A 303 -6.15 -5.39 -40.13
N SER A 304 -7.37 -4.94 -39.86
CA SER A 304 -8.57 -5.81 -39.87
C SER A 304 -8.95 -6.34 -41.24
N GLU A 305 -8.50 -5.65 -42.34
CA GLU A 305 -8.61 -6.14 -43.71
C GLU A 305 -7.56 -7.22 -44.04
N LEU A 306 -6.35 -7.10 -43.44
CA LEU A 306 -5.25 -8.04 -43.68
C LEU A 306 -5.33 -9.30 -42.85
N PHE A 307 -5.86 -9.24 -41.65
CA PHE A 307 -5.82 -10.28 -40.67
C PHE A 307 -7.17 -10.48 -39.98
N ASN A 308 -7.43 -11.71 -39.48
CA ASN A 308 -8.53 -11.94 -38.60
C ASN A 308 -8.19 -11.35 -37.20
N VAL A 309 -8.97 -10.34 -36.78
CA VAL A 309 -8.77 -9.63 -35.52
C VAL A 309 -9.88 -9.91 -34.51
N ARG A 310 -9.55 -9.83 -33.22
CA ARG A 310 -10.55 -9.88 -32.16
C ARG A 310 -10.24 -8.84 -31.08
N GLY A 311 -11.29 -8.30 -30.51
CA GLY A 311 -11.19 -7.32 -29.44
C GLY A 311 -10.52 -6.02 -29.89
N LEU A 312 -10.96 -4.90 -29.38
CA LEU A 312 -10.32 -3.61 -29.56
C LEU A 312 -10.35 -2.87 -28.22
N LYS A 313 -9.17 -2.48 -27.72
CA LYS A 313 -9.05 -1.66 -26.52
C LYS A 313 -8.54 -0.29 -26.91
N ASP A 314 -9.32 0.74 -26.64
CA ASP A 314 -9.00 2.15 -26.96
C ASP A 314 -8.44 2.87 -25.72
N TRP A 315 -7.12 2.78 -25.52
CA TRP A 315 -6.39 3.55 -24.51
C TRP A 315 -5.90 4.91 -25.02
N ILE A 316 -6.27 5.32 -26.26
CA ILE A 316 -6.00 6.67 -26.78
C ILE A 316 -7.08 7.65 -26.29
N THR A 317 -8.34 7.22 -26.30
CA THR A 317 -9.46 8.05 -25.82
C THR A 317 -9.43 8.23 -24.32
N GLU A 318 -9.17 7.17 -23.59
CA GLU A 318 -9.02 7.17 -22.15
C GLU A 318 -7.69 6.53 -21.75
N PRO A 319 -6.60 7.32 -21.68
CA PRO A 319 -5.28 6.81 -21.32
C PRO A 319 -5.26 6.11 -19.97
N ARG A 320 -4.48 5.05 -19.86
CA ARG A 320 -4.27 4.38 -18.58
C ARG A 320 -3.74 5.35 -17.53
N SER A 321 -3.99 5.05 -16.26
CA SER A 321 -3.57 5.89 -15.13
C SER A 321 -2.05 6.14 -15.04
N ASN A 322 -1.25 5.35 -15.74
CA ASN A 322 0.20 5.45 -15.88
C ASN A 322 0.66 6.16 -17.17
N GLY A 323 -0.27 6.76 -17.90
CA GLY A 323 0.01 7.51 -19.14
C GLY A 323 0.18 6.65 -20.41
N PHE A 324 -0.03 5.34 -20.31
CA PHE A 324 0.04 4.48 -21.50
C PHE A 324 -1.13 4.75 -22.43
N GLU A 325 -0.83 5.00 -23.72
CA GLU A 325 -1.77 5.24 -24.80
C GLU A 325 -1.50 4.29 -25.96
N ALA A 326 -2.49 3.56 -26.41
CA ALA A 326 -2.44 2.72 -27.61
C ALA A 326 -3.83 2.25 -28.03
N LEU A 327 -4.04 1.91 -29.30
CA LEU A 327 -5.07 0.93 -29.67
C LEU A 327 -4.48 -0.47 -29.58
N ILE A 328 -5.18 -1.38 -28.92
CA ILE A 328 -4.71 -2.76 -28.76
C ILE A 328 -5.75 -3.70 -29.37
N THR A 329 -5.29 -4.64 -30.19
CA THR A 329 -6.11 -5.70 -30.76
C THR A 329 -5.30 -7.00 -30.85
N ASP A 330 -5.98 -8.14 -30.83
CA ASP A 330 -5.35 -9.43 -31.08
C ASP A 330 -5.53 -9.83 -32.54
N VAL A 331 -4.47 -10.34 -33.15
CA VAL A 331 -4.40 -10.81 -34.54
C VAL A 331 -4.14 -12.32 -34.54
N MET A 332 -4.87 -13.08 -35.40
CA MET A 332 -4.70 -14.51 -35.54
C MET A 332 -3.59 -14.86 -36.53
N LEU A 333 -2.53 -15.53 -36.04
CA LEU A 333 -1.40 -16.06 -36.83
C LEU A 333 -1.03 -17.47 -36.36
N GLY A 334 -1.99 -18.42 -36.50
CA GLY A 334 -1.84 -19.74 -35.86
C GLY A 334 -2.09 -19.69 -34.35
N SER A 335 -1.69 -18.62 -33.69
CA SER A 335 -2.06 -18.23 -32.32
C SER A 335 -2.43 -16.75 -32.28
N TRP A 336 -3.07 -16.31 -31.20
CA TRP A 336 -3.40 -14.90 -31.01
C TRP A 336 -2.17 -14.11 -30.59
N VAL A 337 -1.85 -13.05 -31.35
CA VAL A 337 -0.73 -12.12 -31.10
C VAL A 337 -1.29 -10.73 -30.87
N GLU A 338 -0.96 -10.12 -29.76
CA GLU A 338 -1.37 -8.76 -29.42
C GLU A 338 -0.63 -7.74 -30.30
N VAL A 339 -1.36 -6.79 -30.89
CA VAL A 339 -0.83 -5.65 -31.62
C VAL A 339 -1.16 -4.37 -30.89
N GLN A 340 -0.14 -3.57 -30.62
CA GLN A 340 -0.24 -2.25 -30.01
C GLN A 340 0.02 -1.18 -31.08
N ILE A 341 -0.97 -0.35 -31.41
CA ILE A 341 -0.88 0.72 -32.41
C ILE A 341 -0.76 2.05 -31.67
N MET A 342 0.31 2.80 -31.90
CA MET A 342 0.58 4.06 -31.25
C MET A 342 1.35 5.05 -32.14
N SER A 343 1.18 6.34 -31.88
CA SER A 343 2.00 7.37 -32.50
C SER A 343 3.43 7.38 -31.94
N GLN A 344 4.35 8.11 -32.60
CA GLN A 344 5.70 8.30 -32.10
C GLN A 344 5.69 8.90 -30.67
N ARG A 345 4.88 9.92 -30.39
CA ARG A 345 4.71 10.52 -29.06
C ARG A 345 4.27 9.49 -28.01
N MET A 346 3.23 8.71 -28.33
CA MET A 346 2.73 7.64 -27.44
C MET A 346 3.80 6.57 -27.21
N GLY A 347 4.58 6.23 -28.24
CA GLY A 347 5.71 5.30 -28.14
C GLY A 347 6.83 5.81 -27.24
N GLU A 348 7.15 7.10 -27.32
CA GLU A 348 8.12 7.75 -26.43
C GLU A 348 7.64 7.71 -24.96
N ILE A 349 6.35 8.03 -24.72
CA ILE A 349 5.76 7.90 -23.38
C ILE A 349 5.78 6.45 -22.89
N ALA A 350 5.51 5.49 -23.76
CA ALA A 350 5.58 4.07 -23.40
C ALA A 350 7.01 3.57 -23.12
N GLN A 351 8.05 4.27 -23.57
CA GLN A 351 9.45 3.94 -23.30
C GLN A 351 10.00 4.63 -22.04
N THR A 352 9.76 5.93 -21.90
CA THR A 352 10.39 6.79 -20.89
C THR A 352 9.40 7.32 -19.83
N GLY A 353 8.13 6.93 -19.93
CA GLY A 353 7.09 7.31 -18.98
C GLY A 353 6.77 8.81 -19.02
N TYR A 354 6.37 9.34 -17.86
CA TYR A 354 6.01 10.76 -17.70
C TYR A 354 7.14 11.76 -18.01
N ALA A 355 8.38 11.30 -18.11
CA ALA A 355 9.50 12.18 -18.44
C ALA A 355 9.44 12.68 -19.89
N ALA A 356 8.84 11.89 -20.82
CA ALA A 356 8.66 12.25 -22.22
C ALA A 356 7.42 13.11 -22.51
N ASP A 357 6.55 13.36 -21.52
CA ASP A 357 5.32 14.15 -21.71
C ASP A 357 5.64 15.65 -21.78
N HIS A 358 6.10 16.10 -22.94
CA HIS A 358 6.45 17.49 -23.22
C HIS A 358 5.22 18.44 -23.17
N GLU A 359 4.02 17.92 -23.39
CA GLU A 359 2.77 18.69 -23.35
C GLU A 359 2.19 18.83 -21.93
N ASN A 360 2.79 18.21 -20.93
CA ASN A 360 2.37 18.22 -19.51
C ASN A 360 0.94 17.72 -19.25
N LEU A 361 0.33 16.99 -20.19
CA LEU A 361 -1.05 16.53 -20.07
C LEU A 361 -1.18 15.45 -18.98
N HIS A 362 -0.39 14.39 -19.10
CA HIS A 362 -0.35 13.29 -18.13
C HIS A 362 0.37 13.68 -16.84
N GLN A 363 1.37 14.54 -16.93
CA GLN A 363 2.06 15.09 -15.78
C GLN A 363 1.10 15.79 -14.81
N LYS A 364 0.17 16.61 -15.32
CA LYS A 364 -0.85 17.29 -14.50
C LYS A 364 -1.77 16.31 -13.78
N ASN A 365 -2.14 15.20 -14.43
CA ASN A 365 -2.98 14.17 -13.84
C ASN A 365 -2.21 13.39 -12.76
N PHE A 366 -0.98 13.02 -13.04
CA PHE A 366 -0.09 12.37 -12.07
C PHE A 366 0.19 13.27 -10.86
N ASP A 367 0.54 14.52 -11.06
CA ASP A 367 0.78 15.49 -9.98
C ASP A 367 -0.48 15.71 -9.12
N ARG A 368 -1.67 15.72 -9.74
CA ARG A 368 -2.94 15.81 -9.02
C ARG A 368 -3.17 14.57 -8.17
N TRP A 369 -2.95 13.39 -8.74
CA TRP A 369 -3.03 12.11 -8.03
C TRP A 369 -2.04 12.08 -6.86
N LEU A 370 -0.79 12.43 -7.10
CA LEU A 370 0.28 12.45 -6.10
C LEU A 370 -0.03 13.37 -4.93
N ARG A 371 -0.44 14.61 -5.22
CA ARG A 371 -0.86 15.59 -4.20
C ARG A 371 -2.10 15.12 -3.43
N SER A 372 -3.06 14.53 -4.11
CA SER A 372 -4.27 13.98 -3.47
C SER A 372 -3.93 12.80 -2.56
N THR A 373 -3.09 11.89 -3.01
CA THR A 373 -2.64 10.73 -2.24
C THR A 373 -1.77 11.15 -1.07
N GLY A 374 -0.82 12.07 -1.27
CA GLY A 374 0.00 12.63 -0.21
C GLY A 374 -0.82 13.33 0.89
N LYS A 375 -1.87 14.11 0.53
CA LYS A 375 -2.79 14.70 1.50
C LYS A 375 -3.56 13.64 2.30
N LYS A 376 -3.99 12.56 1.67
CA LYS A 376 -4.69 11.46 2.34
C LYS A 376 -3.78 10.71 3.30
N ILE A 377 -2.53 10.51 2.90
CA ILE A 377 -1.49 9.90 3.74
C ILE A 377 -1.20 10.77 4.96
N ASN A 378 -0.97 12.07 4.77
CA ASN A 378 -0.70 13.01 5.88
C ASN A 378 -1.85 13.10 6.89
N ASN A 379 -3.10 12.90 6.45
CA ASN A 379 -4.28 12.97 7.31
C ASN A 379 -4.67 11.62 7.90
N ASP A 380 -3.82 10.59 7.80
CA ASP A 380 -4.10 9.20 8.19
C ASP A 380 -5.46 8.67 7.69
N SER A 381 -5.89 9.14 6.52
CA SER A 381 -7.20 8.82 5.96
C SER A 381 -7.18 7.56 5.08
N LEU A 382 -6.03 6.94 4.87
CA LEU A 382 -5.85 5.69 4.12
C LEU A 382 -5.50 4.54 5.06
N THR A 383 -6.19 3.43 4.90
CA THR A 383 -5.80 2.17 5.55
C THR A 383 -4.58 1.56 4.87
N ASN A 384 -3.88 0.66 5.56
CA ASN A 384 -2.77 -0.09 4.96
C ASN A 384 -3.20 -0.89 3.73
N GLU A 385 -4.43 -1.41 3.71
CA GLU A 385 -5.01 -2.11 2.56
C GLU A 385 -5.18 -1.19 1.36
N GLU A 386 -5.69 0.03 1.57
CA GLU A 386 -5.84 1.04 0.52
C GLU A 386 -4.48 1.49 -0.04
N ILE A 387 -3.46 1.57 0.80
CA ILE A 387 -2.08 1.88 0.37
C ILE A 387 -1.52 0.74 -0.49
N MET A 388 -1.72 -0.52 -0.10
CA MET A 388 -1.30 -1.67 -0.89
C MET A 388 -2.04 -1.77 -2.23
N GLU A 389 -3.31 -1.40 -2.31
CA GLU A 389 -4.04 -1.30 -3.58
C GLU A 389 -3.50 -0.20 -4.49
N ILE A 390 -3.05 0.92 -3.91
CA ILE A 390 -2.39 2.00 -4.65
C ILE A 390 -1.03 1.55 -5.22
N LEU A 391 -0.31 0.70 -4.48
CA LEU A 391 0.98 0.14 -4.89
C LEU A 391 0.86 -0.88 -6.01
N HIS A 392 -0.13 -1.78 -5.94
CA HIS A 392 -0.26 -2.93 -6.84
C HIS A 392 -1.53 -2.86 -7.70
N PRO A 393 -1.64 -1.89 -8.62
CA PRO A 393 -2.81 -1.76 -9.48
C PRO A 393 -2.91 -2.89 -10.53
N GLU A 394 -1.79 -3.56 -10.85
CA GLU A 394 -1.70 -4.45 -12.01
C GLU A 394 -2.16 -5.89 -11.76
N ASP A 395 -2.07 -6.38 -10.54
CA ASP A 395 -2.12 -7.83 -10.33
C ASP A 395 -3.46 -8.48 -10.67
N LYS A 396 -4.51 -7.71 -10.96
CA LYS A 396 -5.84 -8.29 -11.21
C LYS A 396 -6.84 -7.29 -11.78
N GLU A 397 -6.56 -6.62 -12.87
CA GLU A 397 -7.60 -5.87 -13.58
C GLU A 397 -8.34 -6.77 -14.58
N ILE A 398 -9.65 -6.61 -14.66
CA ILE A 398 -10.52 -7.14 -15.69
C ILE A 398 -11.11 -5.96 -16.45
N ASP A 399 -11.22 -6.09 -17.76
CA ASP A 399 -11.90 -5.11 -18.59
C ASP A 399 -13.37 -5.54 -18.76
N VAL A 400 -14.29 -4.68 -18.34
CA VAL A 400 -15.73 -4.86 -18.49
C VAL A 400 -16.30 -3.71 -19.32
N PHE A 401 -17.46 -3.92 -19.92
CA PHE A 401 -18.08 -2.93 -20.80
C PHE A 401 -19.28 -2.27 -20.13
N SER A 402 -19.42 -0.97 -20.30
CA SER A 402 -20.67 -0.27 -19.97
C SER A 402 -21.77 -0.61 -20.99
N GLU A 403 -23.00 -0.19 -20.72
CA GLU A 403 -24.13 -0.30 -21.68
C GLU A 403 -23.80 0.42 -23.00
N THR A 404 -23.09 1.54 -22.94
CA THR A 404 -22.64 2.35 -24.09
C THR A 404 -21.46 1.74 -24.83
N GLY A 405 -20.84 0.71 -24.28
CA GLY A 405 -19.68 0.02 -24.87
C GLY A 405 -18.33 0.55 -24.41
N ASP A 406 -18.32 1.50 -23.43
CA ASP A 406 -17.07 1.99 -22.86
C ASP A 406 -16.36 0.90 -22.06
N ILE A 407 -15.05 0.79 -22.23
CA ILE A 407 -14.23 -0.18 -21.51
C ILE A 407 -13.89 0.38 -20.13
N ILE A 408 -14.17 -0.39 -19.10
CA ILE A 408 -13.89 -0.05 -17.71
C ILE A 408 -12.99 -1.12 -17.12
N SER A 409 -11.77 -0.73 -16.76
CA SER A 409 -10.84 -1.60 -16.07
C SER A 409 -11.12 -1.60 -14.57
N LEU A 410 -11.45 -2.76 -14.04
CA LEU A 410 -11.71 -3.00 -12.62
C LEU A 410 -10.77 -4.06 -12.08
N LYS A 411 -10.57 -4.04 -10.77
CA LYS A 411 -9.82 -5.09 -10.08
C LYS A 411 -10.48 -6.45 -10.31
N LYS A 412 -9.71 -7.50 -10.55
CA LYS A 412 -10.22 -8.88 -10.63
C LYS A 412 -11.01 -9.23 -9.36
N ASN A 413 -12.10 -9.92 -9.51
CA ASN A 413 -13.11 -10.20 -8.48
C ASN A 413 -13.94 -8.98 -8.05
N SER A 414 -13.86 -7.84 -8.73
CA SER A 414 -14.79 -6.72 -8.50
C SER A 414 -16.21 -7.17 -8.77
N THR A 415 -17.14 -6.61 -8.01
CA THR A 415 -18.56 -6.88 -8.15
C THR A 415 -19.26 -5.82 -9.02
N VAL A 416 -20.49 -6.07 -9.39
CA VAL A 416 -21.33 -5.06 -10.07
C VAL A 416 -21.52 -3.81 -9.21
N LEU A 417 -21.40 -3.92 -7.89
CA LEU A 417 -21.39 -2.77 -6.98
C LEU A 417 -20.14 -1.91 -7.18
N ASP A 418 -18.96 -2.53 -7.32
CA ASP A 418 -17.72 -1.83 -7.61
C ASP A 418 -17.81 -1.07 -8.94
N PHE A 419 -18.38 -1.70 -9.95
CA PHE A 419 -18.64 -1.10 -11.25
C PHE A 419 -19.52 0.14 -11.11
N ALA A 420 -20.63 0.05 -10.38
CA ALA A 420 -21.54 1.17 -10.15
C ALA A 420 -20.81 2.35 -9.47
N PHE A 421 -19.99 2.10 -8.45
CA PHE A 421 -19.18 3.12 -7.78
C PHE A 421 -18.05 3.66 -8.67
N TYR A 422 -17.57 2.86 -9.61
CA TYR A 422 -16.56 3.30 -10.56
C TYR A 422 -17.13 4.37 -11.50
N ILE A 423 -18.31 4.13 -12.07
CA ILE A 423 -18.98 5.07 -12.96
C ILE A 423 -19.33 6.35 -12.20
N HIS A 424 -20.17 6.25 -11.20
CA HIS A 424 -20.56 7.41 -10.40
C HIS A 424 -20.92 7.01 -8.96
N LYS A 425 -20.61 7.89 -8.02
CA LYS A 425 -20.91 7.68 -6.61
C LYS A 425 -22.40 7.41 -6.38
N ASP A 426 -23.28 8.18 -7.03
CA ASP A 426 -24.72 8.10 -6.80
C ASP A 426 -25.32 6.81 -7.38
N LEU A 427 -24.76 6.27 -8.49
CA LEU A 427 -25.15 4.97 -9.01
C LEU A 427 -24.83 3.86 -8.00
N GLY A 428 -23.66 3.90 -7.39
CA GLY A 428 -23.30 2.95 -6.34
C GLY A 428 -24.16 3.11 -5.08
N MET A 429 -24.46 4.35 -4.68
CA MET A 429 -25.27 4.63 -3.48
C MET A 429 -26.74 4.26 -3.62
N LYS A 430 -27.29 4.27 -4.84
CA LYS A 430 -28.69 3.97 -5.15
C LYS A 430 -28.82 2.64 -5.90
N PHE A 431 -27.80 1.78 -5.83
CA PHE A 431 -27.78 0.51 -6.53
C PHE A 431 -28.95 -0.39 -6.16
N LYS A 432 -29.70 -0.87 -7.15
CA LYS A 432 -30.81 -1.81 -6.96
C LYS A 432 -30.44 -3.22 -7.44
N TYR A 433 -30.07 -3.34 -8.70
CA TYR A 433 -29.56 -4.55 -9.33
C TYR A 433 -28.79 -4.15 -10.60
N ALA A 434 -28.10 -5.11 -11.21
CA ALA A 434 -27.49 -4.91 -12.52
C ALA A 434 -27.91 -6.01 -13.48
N GLU A 435 -27.74 -5.76 -14.77
CA GLU A 435 -27.85 -6.78 -15.82
C GLU A 435 -26.44 -7.03 -16.39
N VAL A 436 -26.07 -8.30 -16.48
CA VAL A 436 -24.82 -8.73 -17.10
C VAL A 436 -25.17 -9.75 -18.21
N GLY A 437 -24.84 -9.39 -19.46
CA GLY A 437 -25.18 -10.22 -20.61
C GLY A 437 -26.67 -10.55 -20.70
N ASN A 438 -27.55 -9.57 -20.45
CA ASN A 438 -29.04 -9.70 -20.42
C ASN A 438 -29.61 -10.55 -19.27
N LYS A 439 -28.82 -10.85 -18.24
CA LYS A 439 -29.29 -11.54 -17.03
C LYS A 439 -29.25 -10.56 -15.85
N ALA A 440 -30.35 -10.44 -15.11
CA ALA A 440 -30.38 -9.68 -13.89
C ALA A 440 -29.54 -10.37 -12.81
N VAL A 441 -28.63 -9.60 -12.19
CA VAL A 441 -27.71 -10.08 -11.17
C VAL A 441 -27.78 -9.23 -9.91
N ARG A 442 -27.42 -9.82 -8.77
CA ARG A 442 -27.45 -9.16 -7.47
C ARG A 442 -26.14 -8.39 -7.21
N ILE A 443 -26.16 -7.60 -6.17
CA ILE A 443 -25.06 -6.72 -5.72
C ILE A 443 -23.68 -7.44 -5.54
N ASP A 444 -23.72 -8.71 -5.20
CA ASP A 444 -22.57 -9.58 -4.91
C ASP A 444 -22.03 -10.34 -6.14
N TYR A 445 -22.63 -10.11 -7.31
CA TYR A 445 -22.15 -10.77 -8.55
C TYR A 445 -20.74 -10.31 -8.89
N VAL A 446 -19.83 -11.28 -9.00
CA VAL A 446 -18.43 -11.07 -9.37
C VAL A 446 -18.32 -10.94 -10.88
N LEU A 447 -17.74 -9.85 -11.35
CA LEU A 447 -17.53 -9.56 -12.76
C LEU A 447 -16.39 -10.38 -13.36
N HIS A 448 -16.54 -10.72 -14.63
CA HIS A 448 -15.56 -11.44 -15.44
C HIS A 448 -15.09 -10.59 -16.62
N GLU A 449 -13.93 -10.94 -17.17
CA GLU A 449 -13.39 -10.31 -18.38
C GLU A 449 -14.41 -10.32 -19.51
N GLY A 450 -14.70 -9.13 -20.08
CA GLY A 450 -15.62 -8.99 -21.19
C GLY A 450 -17.11 -8.85 -20.82
N ASP A 451 -17.46 -8.86 -19.52
CA ASP A 451 -18.85 -8.66 -19.09
C ASP A 451 -19.37 -7.30 -19.51
N ARG A 452 -20.58 -7.25 -20.10
CA ARG A 452 -21.30 -5.99 -20.37
C ARG A 452 -22.28 -5.74 -19.26
N VAL A 453 -22.15 -4.60 -18.58
CA VAL A 453 -22.88 -4.28 -17.35
C VAL A 453 -23.80 -3.09 -17.54
N LYS A 454 -25.06 -3.23 -17.16
CA LYS A 454 -26.07 -2.19 -17.05
C LYS A 454 -26.55 -2.09 -15.62
N VAL A 455 -26.41 -0.90 -15.00
CA VAL A 455 -26.79 -0.66 -13.59
C VAL A 455 -28.18 -0.04 -13.51
N PHE A 456 -29.01 -0.58 -12.63
CA PHE A 456 -30.33 -0.04 -12.30
C PHE A 456 -30.32 0.49 -10.87
N THR A 457 -30.89 1.67 -10.70
CA THR A 457 -30.97 2.39 -9.41
C THR A 457 -32.41 2.58 -8.96
N ALA A 458 -32.63 2.84 -7.68
CA ALA A 458 -33.90 3.26 -7.15
C ALA A 458 -33.72 4.30 -6.04
N GLU A 459 -34.67 5.25 -5.93
CA GLU A 459 -34.56 6.36 -4.97
C GLU A 459 -34.85 5.94 -3.51
N ASP A 460 -35.59 4.88 -3.33
CA ASP A 460 -36.03 4.32 -2.04
C ASP A 460 -34.98 3.37 -1.41
N ILE A 461 -33.86 3.12 -2.10
CA ILE A 461 -32.83 2.26 -1.58
C ILE A 461 -31.89 3.05 -0.68
N THR A 462 -31.68 2.52 0.52
CA THR A 462 -30.67 2.98 1.46
C THR A 462 -29.48 2.01 1.49
N VAL A 463 -28.27 2.56 1.43
CA VAL A 463 -27.04 1.77 1.55
C VAL A 463 -26.99 1.08 2.90
N GLU A 464 -26.76 -0.23 2.91
CA GLU A 464 -26.60 -1.02 4.12
C GLU A 464 -25.13 -1.16 4.48
N LYS A 465 -24.84 -1.29 5.77
CA LYS A 465 -23.45 -1.44 6.25
C LYS A 465 -22.76 -2.71 5.73
N ASN A 466 -23.53 -3.78 5.47
CA ASN A 466 -23.07 -5.04 4.90
C ASN A 466 -22.55 -4.92 3.46
N TRP A 467 -22.92 -3.85 2.70
CA TRP A 467 -22.43 -3.61 1.34
C TRP A 467 -20.91 -3.50 1.27
N ILE A 468 -20.26 -3.12 2.39
CA ILE A 468 -18.79 -3.12 2.50
C ILE A 468 -18.21 -4.52 2.22
N ALA A 469 -18.91 -5.57 2.60
CA ALA A 469 -18.47 -6.96 2.38
C ALA A 469 -18.52 -7.36 0.90
N TYR A 470 -19.44 -6.77 0.13
CA TYR A 470 -19.57 -7.04 -1.31
C TYR A 470 -18.63 -6.20 -2.17
N ALA A 471 -18.20 -5.05 -1.67
CA ALA A 471 -17.26 -4.19 -2.36
C ALA A 471 -15.82 -4.78 -2.27
N VAL A 472 -15.12 -4.77 -3.39
CA VAL A 472 -13.71 -5.20 -3.51
C VAL A 472 -12.80 -4.01 -3.63
N THR A 473 -13.20 -2.99 -4.41
CA THR A 473 -12.39 -1.81 -4.68
C THR A 473 -12.31 -0.86 -3.48
N ALA A 474 -11.14 -0.23 -3.29
CA ALA A 474 -10.94 0.80 -2.26
C ALA A 474 -11.92 1.97 -2.43
N LYS A 475 -12.22 2.37 -3.68
CA LYS A 475 -13.16 3.46 -4.00
C LYS A 475 -14.55 3.18 -3.46
N ALA A 476 -15.09 1.99 -3.68
CA ALA A 476 -16.41 1.58 -3.19
C ALA A 476 -16.41 1.51 -1.65
N LYS A 477 -15.47 0.78 -1.05
CA LYS A 477 -15.32 0.65 0.42
C LYS A 477 -15.23 2.01 1.12
N THR A 478 -14.35 2.88 0.62
CA THR A 478 -14.13 4.21 1.21
C THR A 478 -15.37 5.09 1.06
N THR A 479 -16.07 5.02 -0.08
CA THR A 479 -17.28 5.81 -0.29
C THR A 479 -18.39 5.38 0.67
N ILE A 480 -18.60 4.06 0.85
CA ILE A 480 -19.57 3.52 1.79
C ILE A 480 -19.20 3.89 3.23
N ARG A 481 -17.93 3.70 3.65
CA ARG A 481 -17.47 4.09 4.99
C ARG A 481 -17.68 5.59 5.27
N ARG A 482 -17.34 6.46 4.32
CA ARG A 482 -17.57 7.91 4.46
C ARG A 482 -19.04 8.27 4.60
N HIS A 483 -19.92 7.58 3.90
CA HIS A 483 -21.37 7.76 4.04
C HIS A 483 -21.81 7.46 5.47
N PHE A 484 -21.45 6.30 6.02
CA PHE A 484 -21.79 5.92 7.39
C PHE A 484 -21.15 6.84 8.43
N ASN A 485 -19.89 7.24 8.25
CA ASN A 485 -19.23 8.19 9.13
C ASN A 485 -19.92 9.57 9.12
N LYS A 486 -20.42 10.02 7.96
CA LYS A 486 -21.20 11.24 7.87
C LYS A 486 -22.52 11.13 8.65
N ILE A 487 -23.26 10.01 8.48
CA ILE A 487 -24.48 9.74 9.25
C ILE A 487 -24.19 9.73 10.74
N GLN A 488 -23.14 9.03 11.18
CA GLN A 488 -22.73 8.97 12.58
C GLN A 488 -22.46 10.36 13.16
N LYS A 489 -21.73 11.22 12.42
CA LYS A 489 -21.47 12.62 12.83
C LYS A 489 -22.76 13.45 12.88
N GLN A 490 -23.68 13.25 11.96
CA GLN A 490 -24.98 13.94 11.96
C GLN A 490 -25.82 13.52 13.17
N LEU A 491 -25.87 12.22 13.50
CA LEU A 491 -26.55 11.73 14.70
C LEU A 491 -25.97 12.30 15.99
N VAL A 492 -24.63 12.39 16.09
CA VAL A 492 -23.98 13.04 17.24
C VAL A 492 -24.40 14.51 17.34
N THR A 493 -24.40 15.23 16.21
CA THR A 493 -24.78 16.65 16.20
C THR A 493 -26.25 16.84 16.59
N GLN A 494 -27.15 16.03 16.04
CA GLN A 494 -28.57 16.04 16.40
C GLN A 494 -28.80 15.70 17.87
N GLY A 495 -28.11 14.65 18.37
CA GLY A 495 -28.20 14.27 19.79
C GLY A 495 -27.67 15.35 20.73
N LYS A 496 -26.59 16.04 20.35
CA LYS A 496 -26.10 17.22 21.10
C LYS A 496 -27.12 18.36 21.12
N GLN A 497 -27.78 18.63 20.01
CA GLN A 497 -28.85 19.65 19.94
C GLN A 497 -30.03 19.26 20.81
N LEU A 498 -30.54 18.03 20.69
CA LEU A 498 -31.62 17.52 21.55
C LEU A 498 -31.26 17.62 23.02
N PHE A 499 -30.06 17.17 23.41
CA PHE A 499 -29.61 17.27 24.79
C PHE A 499 -29.52 18.72 25.28
N ASN A 500 -28.94 19.63 24.50
CA ASN A 500 -28.83 21.04 24.85
C ASN A 500 -30.18 21.70 25.04
N ASN A 501 -31.16 21.37 24.19
CA ASN A 501 -32.53 21.88 24.32
C ASN A 501 -33.21 21.37 25.62
N LEU A 502 -33.05 20.08 25.94
CA LEU A 502 -33.58 19.51 27.18
C LEU A 502 -32.89 20.04 28.44
N ALA A 503 -31.62 20.36 28.32
CA ALA A 503 -30.78 20.81 29.44
C ALA A 503 -30.83 22.34 29.66
N ALA A 504 -31.45 23.11 28.77
CA ALA A 504 -31.47 24.57 28.81
C ALA A 504 -32.02 25.13 30.13
N ASP A 505 -33.02 24.48 30.74
CA ASP A 505 -33.65 24.90 31.96
C ASP A 505 -33.04 24.31 33.24
N PHE A 506 -31.89 23.61 33.10
CA PHE A 506 -31.22 22.93 34.22
C PHE A 506 -29.80 23.45 34.42
N PRO A 507 -29.35 23.72 35.68
CA PRO A 507 -27.95 24.00 35.94
C PRO A 507 -27.16 22.71 35.67
N LEU A 508 -26.27 22.74 34.68
CA LEU A 508 -25.41 21.63 34.32
C LEU A 508 -24.17 21.60 35.21
N GLU A 509 -23.95 20.46 35.88
CA GLU A 509 -22.68 20.17 36.53
C GLU A 509 -21.64 19.76 35.49
N ASP A 510 -20.35 20.06 35.72
CA ASP A 510 -19.23 19.73 34.81
C ASP A 510 -19.17 18.21 34.47
N ASN A 511 -19.71 17.35 35.32
CA ASN A 511 -19.69 15.89 35.17
C ASN A 511 -21.02 15.27 34.67
N ILE A 512 -22.02 16.07 34.26
CA ILE A 512 -23.34 15.53 33.94
C ILE A 512 -23.30 14.52 32.76
N LEU A 513 -22.55 14.84 31.71
CA LEU A 513 -22.41 13.95 30.55
C LEU A 513 -21.71 12.63 30.90
N LYS A 514 -20.70 12.68 31.80
CA LYS A 514 -20.02 11.45 32.29
C LYS A 514 -21.01 10.55 33.04
N ARG A 515 -21.89 11.12 33.85
CA ARG A 515 -22.91 10.37 34.63
C ARG A 515 -24.01 9.82 33.73
N LEU A 516 -24.47 10.59 32.75
CA LEU A 516 -25.47 10.13 31.76
C LEU A 516 -24.92 8.99 30.93
N ARG A 517 -23.65 9.08 30.48
CA ARG A 517 -22.97 8.00 29.77
C ARG A 517 -22.98 6.69 30.55
N ILE A 518 -22.63 6.74 31.84
CA ILE A 518 -22.62 5.57 32.72
C ILE A 518 -24.05 5.04 32.94
N ARG A 519 -24.99 5.92 33.25
CA ARG A 519 -26.40 5.55 33.51
C ARG A 519 -27.05 4.83 32.32
N PHE A 520 -26.69 5.22 31.08
CA PHE A 520 -27.27 4.64 29.87
C PHE A 520 -26.35 3.64 29.16
N ASN A 521 -25.31 3.18 29.84
CA ASN A 521 -24.33 2.20 29.33
C ASN A 521 -23.82 2.56 27.92
N CYS A 522 -23.27 3.78 27.79
CA CYS A 522 -22.72 4.29 26.54
C CYS A 522 -21.18 4.24 26.56
N LYS A 523 -20.57 3.80 25.46
CA LYS A 523 -19.11 3.66 25.33
C LYS A 523 -18.37 4.99 25.54
N ASP A 524 -18.91 6.04 24.96
CA ASP A 524 -18.39 7.41 25.04
C ASP A 524 -19.52 8.43 24.99
N THR A 525 -19.19 9.70 25.09
CA THR A 525 -20.17 10.80 25.04
C THR A 525 -20.87 10.90 23.66
N ASP A 526 -20.15 10.58 22.58
CA ASP A 526 -20.71 10.58 21.25
C ASP A 526 -21.71 9.44 21.03
N ASP A 527 -21.47 8.27 21.66
CA ASP A 527 -22.41 7.15 21.68
C ASP A 527 -23.71 7.50 22.39
N PHE A 528 -23.62 8.21 23.53
CA PHE A 528 -24.81 8.74 24.22
C PHE A 528 -25.64 9.65 23.31
N PHE A 529 -25.01 10.61 22.62
CA PHE A 529 -25.72 11.51 21.71
C PHE A 529 -26.32 10.77 20.51
N LYS A 530 -25.61 9.78 19.97
CA LYS A 530 -26.15 8.93 18.89
C LYS A 530 -27.40 8.17 19.34
N LYS A 531 -27.36 7.54 20.50
CA LYS A 531 -28.51 6.81 21.05
C LYS A 531 -29.70 7.72 21.36
N MET A 532 -29.44 8.96 21.77
CA MET A 532 -30.50 9.97 21.90
C MET A 532 -31.11 10.34 20.53
N ALA A 533 -30.29 10.63 19.54
CA ALA A 533 -30.76 10.96 18.20
C ALA A 533 -31.51 9.80 17.53
N ALA A 534 -31.12 8.56 17.80
CA ALA A 534 -31.77 7.34 17.34
C ALA A 534 -33.01 6.94 18.15
N ALA A 535 -33.41 7.74 19.16
CA ALA A 535 -34.51 7.48 20.08
C ALA A 535 -34.36 6.17 20.90
N GLU A 536 -33.14 5.57 20.94
CA GLU A 536 -32.81 4.45 21.82
C GLU A 536 -32.81 4.90 23.30
N ILE A 537 -32.42 6.14 23.54
CA ILE A 537 -32.57 6.83 24.83
C ILE A 537 -33.64 7.88 24.65
N SER A 538 -34.79 7.70 25.33
CA SER A 538 -35.91 8.65 25.21
C SER A 538 -35.59 9.98 25.90
N GLU A 539 -36.04 11.09 25.29
CA GLU A 539 -35.90 12.44 25.82
C GLU A 539 -36.51 12.56 27.24
N ASN A 540 -37.68 11.90 27.45
CA ASN A 540 -38.36 11.89 28.74
C ASN A 540 -37.50 11.23 29.84
N THR A 541 -36.77 10.19 29.52
CA THR A 541 -35.91 9.51 30.48
C THR A 541 -34.74 10.41 30.91
N VAL A 542 -34.13 11.13 29.95
CA VAL A 542 -33.06 12.10 30.23
C VAL A 542 -33.64 13.28 31.04
N LEU A 543 -34.80 13.80 30.64
CA LEU A 543 -35.46 14.90 31.33
C LEU A 543 -35.83 14.57 32.77
N ASN A 544 -36.34 13.35 33.02
CA ASN A 544 -36.66 12.87 34.36
C ASN A 544 -35.38 12.75 35.24
N TYR A 545 -34.30 12.31 34.64
CA TYR A 545 -33.03 12.26 35.34
C TYR A 545 -32.53 13.67 35.74
N LEU A 546 -32.61 14.63 34.84
CA LEU A 546 -32.23 16.04 35.10
C LEU A 546 -33.14 16.69 36.14
N LYS A 547 -34.48 16.44 36.11
CA LYS A 547 -35.45 16.93 37.12
C LYS A 547 -35.18 16.40 38.49
N LYS A 548 -34.99 15.08 38.68
CA LYS A 548 -34.67 14.45 39.98
C LYS A 548 -33.40 15.06 40.57
N ARG A 549 -32.43 15.36 39.72
CA ARG A 549 -31.18 15.96 40.18
C ARG A 549 -31.28 17.44 40.58
N LYS A 550 -32.10 18.25 39.87
CA LYS A 550 -32.43 19.63 40.28
C LYS A 550 -33.10 19.66 41.61
N ALA A 551 -34.01 18.73 41.90
CA ALA A 551 -34.69 18.61 43.20
C ALA A 551 -33.68 18.21 44.32
N SER A 552 -32.73 17.30 44.04
CA SER A 552 -31.69 16.91 45.00
C SER A 552 -30.70 18.06 45.29
N LEU A 553 -30.29 18.85 44.28
CA LEU A 553 -29.45 20.02 44.45
C LEU A 553 -30.13 21.16 45.25
N MET A 554 -31.40 21.41 44.99
CA MET A 554 -32.21 22.36 45.75
C MET A 554 -32.41 21.88 47.20
N GLY A 555 -32.66 20.57 47.39
CA GLY A 555 -32.75 19.98 48.73
C GLY A 555 -31.46 20.13 49.57
N ARG A 556 -30.27 20.02 48.93
CA ARG A 556 -29.00 20.27 49.57
C ARG A 556 -28.73 21.76 49.91
N LEU A 557 -29.25 22.69 49.12
CA LEU A 557 -29.13 24.12 49.37
C LEU A 557 -30.10 24.61 50.44
N ILE A 558 -31.27 23.95 50.61
CA ILE A 558 -32.32 24.32 51.58
C ILE A 558 -32.24 23.43 52.83
N GLY A 559 -31.66 22.21 52.75
CA GLY A 559 -31.63 21.19 53.80
C GLY A 559 -30.56 21.37 54.86
N GLY A 560 -29.90 22.55 54.93
CA GLY A 560 -29.02 22.90 56.05
C GLY A 560 -29.69 23.12 57.40
N ILE A 561 -31.02 23.00 57.52
CA ILE A 561 -31.80 23.36 58.74
C ILE A 561 -32.74 22.25 59.24
N PHE A 562 -33.16 21.22 58.49
CA PHE A 562 -34.04 20.17 59.00
C PHE A 562 -33.80 18.77 58.41
N GLY A 563 -33.58 17.83 59.26
CA GLY A 563 -33.79 16.38 59.39
C GLY A 563 -33.81 15.51 58.12
N LYS A 564 -33.12 14.40 58.24
CA LYS A 564 -33.15 13.24 57.35
C LYS A 564 -34.55 12.80 57.01
N SER A 565 -34.86 12.60 55.72
CA SER A 565 -35.93 11.71 55.26
C SER A 565 -35.29 10.58 54.44
N GLU A 566 -35.56 9.36 54.87
CA GLU A 566 -35.32 8.09 54.24
C GLU A 566 -36.10 8.08 52.92
N ASP A 567 -35.44 7.98 51.82
CA ASP A 567 -35.79 7.41 50.50
C ASP A 567 -34.77 7.91 49.48
N ASP A 568 -33.50 7.56 49.65
CA ASP A 568 -32.43 7.67 48.67
C ASP A 568 -32.02 6.24 48.30
N ASP A 569 -32.73 5.60 47.39
CA ASP A 569 -32.19 4.55 46.54
C ASP A 569 -31.21 5.14 45.53
N LEU A 570 -30.26 5.89 46.01
CA LEU A 570 -28.96 6.06 45.44
C LEU A 570 -28.23 4.76 45.74
N ILE A 571 -27.88 4.00 44.72
CA ILE A 571 -26.82 2.99 44.83
C ILE A 571 -25.60 3.74 45.33
N ASP A 572 -25.47 3.82 46.63
CA ASP A 572 -24.26 4.16 47.32
C ASP A 572 -23.31 3.00 47.00
N ILE A 573 -22.29 3.28 46.21
CA ILE A 573 -21.16 2.39 46.08
C ILE A 573 -20.65 2.28 47.52
N SER A 574 -20.92 1.17 48.18
CA SER A 574 -20.58 0.97 49.57
C SER A 574 -19.09 1.25 49.75
N ASP A 575 -18.74 2.01 50.79
CA ASP A 575 -17.37 2.31 51.19
C ASP A 575 -16.49 1.06 51.39
N THR A 576 -17.09 -0.12 51.51
CA THR A 576 -16.41 -1.41 51.59
C THR A 576 -15.70 -1.83 50.29
N ASP A 577 -16.28 -1.55 49.12
CA ASP A 577 -15.64 -1.86 47.81
C ASP A 577 -14.52 -0.88 47.46
N LEU A 578 -14.63 0.38 47.90
CA LEU A 578 -13.59 1.40 47.77
C LEU A 578 -12.37 1.10 48.66
N VAL A 579 -12.57 0.45 49.82
CA VAL A 579 -11.50 0.15 50.80
C VAL A 579 -10.58 -0.97 50.32
N GLU A 580 -11.07 -1.95 49.57
CA GLU A 580 -10.22 -3.02 49.02
C GLU A 580 -9.40 -2.57 47.81
N PHE A 581 -9.94 -1.70 46.97
CA PHE A 581 -9.24 -1.21 45.79
C PHE A 581 -8.24 -0.07 46.11
N ASN A 582 -8.40 0.67 47.16
CA ASN A 582 -7.47 1.69 47.67
C ASN A 582 -6.24 1.14 48.38
N LYS A 583 -6.21 -0.17 48.71
CA LYS A 583 -4.96 -0.89 49.04
C LYS A 583 -4.23 -1.07 47.70
N LYS A 584 -3.05 -0.52 47.53
CA LYS A 584 -2.18 -0.50 46.32
C LYS A 584 -2.08 -1.80 45.50
N ASN A 585 -2.80 -2.86 45.85
CA ASN A 585 -2.76 -4.18 45.21
C ASN A 585 -4.18 -4.73 45.04
N PHE A 586 -4.43 -5.33 43.88
CA PHE A 586 -5.65 -6.04 43.52
C PHE A 586 -5.34 -7.54 43.36
N ILE A 587 -5.94 -8.39 44.20
CA ILE A 587 -5.70 -9.84 44.21
C ILE A 587 -6.80 -10.48 43.35
N ILE A 588 -6.41 -11.22 42.29
CA ILE A 588 -7.31 -11.93 41.40
C ILE A 588 -7.26 -13.43 41.73
N ASN A 589 -8.39 -13.97 42.19
CA ASN A 589 -8.56 -15.37 42.55
C ASN A 589 -9.40 -16.18 41.56
N SER A 590 -10.26 -15.53 40.78
CA SER A 590 -11.12 -16.15 39.76
C SER A 590 -11.30 -15.26 38.53
N ALA A 591 -11.69 -15.88 37.39
CA ALA A 591 -11.90 -15.21 36.12
C ALA A 591 -13.11 -14.24 36.12
N ASP A 592 -14.05 -14.43 37.03
CA ASP A 592 -15.29 -13.62 37.12
C ASP A 592 -15.06 -12.24 37.76
N GLN A 593 -13.88 -12.01 38.35
CA GLN A 593 -13.55 -10.77 39.06
C GLN A 593 -13.08 -9.64 38.17
N PHE A 594 -12.79 -9.92 36.87
CA PHE A 594 -12.18 -8.94 35.99
C PHE A 594 -12.42 -9.26 34.51
N GLU A 595 -12.19 -8.27 33.67
CA GLU A 595 -12.13 -8.42 32.22
C GLU A 595 -10.73 -8.04 31.68
N PHE A 596 -10.25 -8.80 30.71
CA PHE A 596 -9.02 -8.43 30.01
C PHE A 596 -9.28 -7.31 29.00
N SER A 597 -8.39 -6.35 28.98
CA SER A 597 -8.41 -5.33 27.92
C SER A 597 -8.06 -5.93 26.57
N SER A 598 -8.82 -5.59 25.55
CA SER A 598 -8.58 -5.99 24.15
C SER A 598 -7.35 -5.34 23.53
N CYS A 599 -6.80 -4.27 24.13
CA CYS A 599 -5.66 -3.53 23.58
C CYS A 599 -4.30 -4.18 23.83
N CYS A 600 -4.16 -5.04 24.85
CA CYS A 600 -2.86 -5.59 25.24
C CYS A 600 -2.85 -7.08 25.60
N ASN A 601 -4.01 -7.76 25.58
CA ASN A 601 -4.14 -9.20 25.80
C ASN A 601 -3.31 -9.71 27.01
N ALA A 602 -3.52 -9.12 28.19
CA ALA A 602 -2.82 -9.51 29.41
C ALA A 602 -3.13 -10.97 29.78
N LEU A 603 -2.22 -11.66 30.47
CA LEU A 603 -2.39 -13.03 30.97
C LEU A 603 -1.95 -13.13 32.43
N PRO A 604 -2.47 -14.13 33.19
CA PRO A 604 -1.91 -14.45 34.47
C PRO A 604 -0.39 -14.65 34.41
N GLY A 605 0.34 -13.96 35.31
CA GLY A 605 1.80 -13.91 35.30
C GLY A 605 2.42 -12.72 34.60
N ASP A 606 1.66 -11.95 33.79
CA ASP A 606 2.12 -10.64 33.33
C ASP A 606 2.10 -9.61 34.47
N GLU A 607 3.01 -8.64 34.42
CA GLU A 607 2.91 -7.43 35.24
C GLU A 607 1.76 -6.58 34.77
N CYS A 608 0.68 -6.50 35.57
CA CYS A 608 -0.56 -5.86 35.17
C CYS A 608 -0.98 -4.76 36.14
N ILE A 609 -1.79 -3.87 35.62
CA ILE A 609 -2.52 -2.85 36.37
C ILE A 609 -4.01 -3.11 36.16
N ALA A 610 -4.74 -3.24 37.26
CA ALA A 610 -6.18 -3.28 37.30
C ALA A 610 -6.72 -1.84 37.31
N TYR A 611 -7.69 -1.55 36.46
CA TYR A 611 -8.43 -0.30 36.48
C TYR A 611 -9.89 -0.58 36.78
N LYS A 612 -10.38 0.00 37.87
CA LYS A 612 -11.78 -0.12 38.29
C LYS A 612 -12.60 0.92 37.53
N GLN A 613 -13.50 0.46 36.67
CA GLN A 613 -14.44 1.32 35.97
C GLN A 613 -15.54 1.83 36.94
N PRO A 614 -16.23 2.91 36.55
CA PRO A 614 -17.32 3.47 37.34
C PRO A 614 -18.53 2.54 37.54
N ASP A 615 -18.67 1.51 36.71
CA ASP A 615 -19.69 0.45 36.80
C ASP A 615 -19.26 -0.72 37.65
N SER A 616 -18.17 -0.58 38.38
CA SER A 616 -17.51 -1.61 39.19
C SER A 616 -16.82 -2.74 38.43
N THR A 617 -16.84 -2.75 37.11
CA THR A 617 -16.08 -3.69 36.30
C THR A 617 -14.57 -3.38 36.43
N VAL A 618 -13.77 -4.41 36.64
CA VAL A 618 -12.31 -4.27 36.72
C VAL A 618 -11.69 -4.70 35.38
N ILE A 619 -11.03 -3.79 34.68
CA ILE A 619 -10.28 -4.11 33.47
C ILE A 619 -8.80 -4.24 33.82
N VAL A 620 -8.18 -5.31 33.29
CA VAL A 620 -6.77 -5.59 33.52
C VAL A 620 -5.98 -5.32 32.27
N HIS A 621 -4.97 -4.45 32.39
CA HIS A 621 -4.01 -4.12 31.32
C HIS A 621 -2.61 -4.57 31.71
N LYS A 622 -1.76 -4.87 30.73
CA LYS A 622 -0.31 -4.97 30.96
C LYS A 622 0.23 -3.61 31.44
N ARG A 623 1.17 -3.62 32.36
CA ARG A 623 1.76 -2.40 32.95
C ARG A 623 2.38 -1.46 31.91
N GLU A 624 2.95 -2.03 30.84
CA GLU A 624 3.59 -1.30 29.75
C GLU A 624 2.61 -0.83 28.65
N CYS A 625 1.31 -1.14 28.78
CA CYS A 625 0.31 -0.75 27.80
C CYS A 625 0.11 0.77 27.80
N LYS A 626 0.05 1.38 26.62
CA LYS A 626 -0.14 2.84 26.46
C LYS A 626 -1.41 3.33 27.18
N GLU A 627 -2.51 2.58 27.10
CA GLU A 627 -3.76 2.91 27.79
C GLU A 627 -3.61 2.78 29.32
N ALA A 628 -2.91 1.76 29.81
CA ALA A 628 -2.63 1.60 31.23
C ALA A 628 -1.80 2.77 31.79
N ILE A 629 -0.80 3.21 31.02
CA ILE A 629 0.04 4.36 31.41
C ILE A 629 -0.80 5.64 31.44
N ALA A 630 -1.65 5.86 30.45
CA ALA A 630 -2.55 7.02 30.39
C ALA A 630 -3.56 7.01 31.55
N LEU A 631 -4.20 5.87 31.83
CA LEU A 631 -5.14 5.69 32.94
C LEU A 631 -4.48 5.89 34.31
N ASN A 632 -3.27 5.36 34.47
CA ASN A 632 -2.52 5.53 35.73
C ASN A 632 -2.10 7.00 35.95
N THR A 633 -1.86 7.73 34.88
CA THR A 633 -1.48 9.16 34.92
C THR A 633 -2.69 10.05 35.20
N SER A 634 -3.84 9.77 34.56
CA SER A 634 -5.05 10.61 34.67
C SER A 634 -5.97 10.24 35.83
N GLU A 635 -6.05 8.95 36.19
CA GLU A 635 -6.99 8.39 37.14
C GLU A 635 -6.33 7.40 38.15
N GLY A 636 -5.12 7.70 38.58
CA GLY A 636 -4.30 6.85 39.44
C GLY A 636 -4.97 6.39 40.76
N LYS A 637 -6.06 7.04 41.18
CA LYS A 637 -6.87 6.62 42.35
C LYS A 637 -7.72 5.36 42.04
N ASN A 638 -8.00 5.10 40.77
CA ASN A 638 -8.81 3.97 40.32
C ASN A 638 -7.94 2.83 39.76
N THR A 639 -6.63 2.88 39.94
CA THR A 639 -5.70 1.85 39.47
C THR A 639 -5.03 1.14 40.66
N ALA A 640 -4.79 -0.16 40.52
CA ALA A 640 -4.08 -0.99 41.48
C ALA A 640 -3.15 -1.98 40.77
N ALA A 641 -2.04 -2.35 41.42
CA ALA A 641 -1.18 -3.42 40.92
C ALA A 641 -1.86 -4.78 41.06
N VAL A 642 -1.77 -5.62 40.03
CA VAL A 642 -2.41 -6.95 40.02
C VAL A 642 -1.50 -7.99 40.62
N HIS A 643 -2.04 -8.80 41.55
CA HIS A 643 -1.42 -10.01 42.12
C HIS A 643 -2.26 -11.23 41.73
N TRP A 644 -1.69 -12.10 40.90
CA TRP A 644 -2.36 -13.29 40.41
C TRP A 644 -2.31 -14.42 41.46
N GLN A 645 -3.46 -14.91 41.90
CA GLN A 645 -3.63 -16.08 42.77
C GLN A 645 -4.65 -17.05 42.18
N MET A 646 -4.69 -17.21 40.88
CA MET A 646 -5.66 -18.04 40.16
C MET A 646 -5.32 -19.52 40.26
N LYS A 647 -6.35 -20.38 40.30
CA LYS A 647 -6.23 -21.84 40.19
C LYS A 647 -5.98 -22.22 38.74
N ASN A 648 -5.13 -23.24 38.50
CA ASN A 648 -4.65 -23.66 37.15
C ASN A 648 -5.72 -24.15 36.14
N ALA A 649 -7.01 -24.02 36.47
CA ALA A 649 -8.09 -24.49 35.59
C ALA A 649 -8.61 -23.44 34.57
N ASP A 650 -8.36 -22.15 34.80
CA ASP A 650 -8.85 -21.10 33.95
C ASP A 650 -7.90 -20.86 32.76
N VAL A 651 -8.46 -20.71 31.55
CA VAL A 651 -7.68 -20.47 30.32
C VAL A 651 -8.15 -19.21 29.61
N PHE A 652 -7.22 -18.42 29.10
CA PHE A 652 -7.43 -17.09 28.53
C PHE A 652 -6.94 -17.00 27.10
N PRO A 653 -7.54 -16.16 26.25
CA PRO A 653 -7.11 -16.00 24.87
C PRO A 653 -5.71 -15.37 24.81
N ALA A 654 -4.84 -15.96 24.00
CA ALA A 654 -3.50 -15.45 23.71
C ALA A 654 -3.24 -15.51 22.22
N ASN A 655 -2.49 -14.53 21.71
CA ASN A 655 -2.13 -14.44 20.30
C ASN A 655 -0.61 -14.49 20.17
N ILE A 656 -0.13 -15.28 19.20
CA ILE A 656 1.25 -15.20 18.73
C ILE A 656 1.28 -14.86 17.26
N TYR A 657 2.31 -14.14 16.89
CA TYR A 657 2.69 -13.91 15.50
C TYR A 657 3.99 -14.64 15.23
N PHE A 658 4.09 -15.27 14.07
CA PHE A 658 5.30 -15.95 13.65
C PHE A 658 5.52 -15.76 12.15
N GLU A 659 6.78 -15.77 11.75
CA GLU A 659 7.19 -15.57 10.36
C GLU A 659 8.45 -16.38 10.04
N GLY A 660 8.58 -16.75 8.77
CA GLY A 660 9.72 -17.55 8.35
C GLY A 660 9.77 -17.82 6.85
N SER A 661 10.76 -18.61 6.45
CA SER A 661 10.86 -19.08 5.06
C SER A 661 9.91 -20.24 4.83
N ASP A 662 9.09 -20.15 3.77
CA ASP A 662 8.09 -21.18 3.47
C ASP A 662 8.78 -22.49 3.08
N ARG A 663 8.29 -23.59 3.62
CA ARG A 663 8.66 -24.95 3.27
C ARG A 663 7.47 -25.89 3.44
N HIS A 664 7.51 -26.99 2.77
CA HIS A 664 6.50 -28.02 2.95
C HIS A 664 6.42 -28.45 4.43
N SER A 665 5.22 -28.53 4.97
CA SER A 665 4.89 -28.98 6.34
C SER A 665 5.29 -28.04 7.50
N VAL A 666 5.83 -26.82 7.26
CA VAL A 666 6.18 -25.91 8.36
C VAL A 666 4.98 -25.59 9.26
N LEU A 667 3.80 -25.45 8.68
CA LEU A 667 2.56 -25.21 9.40
C LEU A 667 2.18 -26.40 10.28
N ILE A 668 2.35 -27.62 9.80
CA ILE A 668 2.08 -28.83 10.56
C ILE A 668 2.98 -28.89 11.78
N ASP A 669 4.26 -28.52 11.65
CA ASP A 669 5.19 -28.47 12.77
C ASP A 669 4.74 -27.45 13.83
N VAL A 670 4.29 -26.25 13.43
CA VAL A 670 3.75 -25.25 14.35
C VAL A 670 2.49 -25.74 15.07
N ILE A 671 1.56 -26.35 14.33
CA ILE A 671 0.32 -26.92 14.90
C ILE A 671 0.65 -28.06 15.89
N ASN A 672 1.62 -28.93 15.54
CA ASN A 672 2.05 -30.02 16.42
C ASN A 672 2.65 -29.52 17.74
N VAL A 673 3.40 -28.42 17.72
CA VAL A 673 3.91 -27.81 18.95
C VAL A 673 2.75 -27.30 19.81
N ILE A 674 1.77 -26.61 19.23
CA ILE A 674 0.67 -25.97 19.96
C ILE A 674 -0.28 -27.04 20.51
N SER A 675 -0.80 -27.89 19.62
CA SER A 675 -1.87 -28.84 19.97
C SER A 675 -1.33 -30.20 20.39
N GLY A 676 -0.20 -30.65 19.82
CA GLY A 676 0.40 -31.97 20.11
C GLY A 676 1.25 -31.96 21.38
N HIS A 677 2.23 -31.03 21.49
CA HIS A 677 3.16 -31.01 22.63
C HIS A 677 2.61 -30.26 23.84
N LEU A 678 2.01 -29.09 23.62
CA LEU A 678 1.55 -28.23 24.70
C LEU A 678 0.05 -28.38 25.01
N HIS A 679 -0.67 -29.18 24.22
CA HIS A 679 -2.11 -29.44 24.37
C HIS A 679 -2.97 -28.19 24.48
N LEU A 680 -2.58 -27.11 23.79
CA LEU A 680 -3.30 -25.85 23.79
C LEU A 680 -4.41 -25.86 22.73
N ASN A 681 -5.58 -25.34 23.11
CA ASN A 681 -6.71 -25.26 22.21
C ASN A 681 -6.62 -24.02 21.31
N MET A 682 -6.40 -24.23 20.01
CA MET A 682 -6.40 -23.15 19.01
C MET A 682 -7.82 -22.72 18.68
N THR A 683 -8.04 -21.40 18.61
CA THR A 683 -9.35 -20.80 18.27
C THR A 683 -9.37 -20.15 16.91
N SER A 684 -8.24 -19.62 16.43
CA SER A 684 -8.11 -19.15 15.06
C SER A 684 -6.68 -19.27 14.55
N LEU A 685 -6.54 -19.41 13.24
CA LEU A 685 -5.27 -19.50 12.55
C LEU A 685 -5.37 -18.71 11.25
N ASN A 686 -4.55 -17.67 11.12
CA ASN A 686 -4.42 -16.89 9.90
C ASN A 686 -3.00 -17.01 9.39
N ILE A 687 -2.83 -17.47 8.16
CA ILE A 687 -1.51 -17.58 7.51
C ILE A 687 -1.59 -16.97 6.13
N GLU A 688 -0.59 -16.18 5.82
CA GLU A 688 -0.32 -15.66 4.50
C GLU A 688 1.04 -16.18 4.04
N SER A 689 1.06 -16.89 2.91
CA SER A 689 2.29 -17.30 2.25
C SER A 689 2.46 -16.51 0.96
N LYS A 690 3.62 -15.87 0.78
CA LYS A 690 4.00 -15.13 -0.43
C LYS A 690 5.47 -15.39 -0.72
N LEU A 691 5.78 -15.85 -1.94
CA LEU A 691 7.14 -15.90 -2.49
C LEU A 691 8.19 -16.58 -1.57
N ASN A 692 7.94 -17.81 -1.13
CA ASN A 692 8.80 -18.58 -0.21
C ASN A 692 8.95 -17.99 1.21
N TYR A 693 8.09 -17.06 1.58
CA TYR A 693 8.01 -16.48 2.91
C TYR A 693 6.58 -16.60 3.42
N PHE A 694 6.43 -16.97 4.67
CA PHE A 694 5.13 -17.00 5.31
C PHE A 694 5.13 -16.16 6.57
N SER A 695 3.99 -15.60 6.86
CA SER A 695 3.68 -14.97 8.14
C SER A 695 2.32 -15.44 8.61
N GLY A 696 2.16 -15.58 9.92
CA GLY A 696 0.90 -16.03 10.45
C GLY A 696 0.66 -15.56 11.87
N SER A 697 -0.61 -15.56 12.26
CA SER A 697 -1.03 -15.33 13.63
C SER A 697 -1.93 -16.47 14.09
N ILE A 698 -1.73 -16.92 15.31
CA ILE A 698 -2.53 -17.96 15.95
C ILE A 698 -3.10 -17.43 17.24
N THR A 699 -4.42 -17.57 17.40
CA THR A 699 -5.11 -17.35 18.65
C THR A 699 -5.38 -18.70 19.30
N PHE A 700 -5.04 -18.84 20.56
CA PHE A 700 -5.23 -20.05 21.34
C PHE A 700 -5.57 -19.71 22.79
N LYS A 701 -6.00 -20.70 23.56
CA LYS A 701 -6.28 -20.52 24.99
C LYS A 701 -5.11 -21.02 25.82
N ALA A 702 -4.56 -20.17 26.69
CA ALA A 702 -3.45 -20.48 27.59
C ALA A 702 -3.79 -20.12 29.03
N PRO A 703 -3.35 -20.90 30.05
CA PRO A 703 -3.62 -20.61 31.47
C PRO A 703 -2.76 -19.47 32.03
N ASN A 704 -1.56 -19.27 31.54
CA ASN A 704 -0.63 -18.25 32.03
C ASN A 704 0.45 -17.87 31.02
N LYS A 705 1.25 -16.85 31.39
CA LYS A 705 2.39 -16.33 30.63
C LYS A 705 3.48 -17.38 30.37
N ASP A 706 3.76 -18.24 31.35
CA ASP A 706 4.90 -19.18 31.32
C ASP A 706 4.70 -20.22 30.18
N ILE A 707 3.47 -20.70 30.02
CA ILE A 707 3.14 -21.62 28.93
C ILE A 707 3.27 -20.93 27.56
N VAL A 708 2.90 -19.66 27.48
CA VAL A 708 3.08 -18.89 26.22
C VAL A 708 4.57 -18.67 25.95
N GLN A 709 5.38 -18.40 26.95
CA GLN A 709 6.84 -18.27 26.77
C GLN A 709 7.46 -19.61 26.31
N LYS A 710 7.03 -20.73 26.90
CA LYS A 710 7.46 -22.06 26.47
C LYS A 710 7.07 -22.32 25.02
N LEU A 711 5.84 -21.98 24.64
CA LEU A 711 5.37 -22.04 23.25
C LEU A 711 6.23 -21.21 22.31
N LEU A 712 6.53 -19.96 22.65
CA LEU A 712 7.38 -19.08 21.84
C LEU A 712 8.77 -19.69 21.64
N HIS A 713 9.34 -20.31 22.68
CA HIS A 713 10.64 -20.96 22.60
C HIS A 713 10.62 -22.21 21.68
N GLU A 714 9.61 -23.05 21.81
CA GLU A 714 9.47 -24.26 20.99
C GLU A 714 9.17 -23.91 19.53
N VAL A 715 8.30 -22.93 19.26
CA VAL A 715 8.03 -22.47 17.89
C VAL A 715 9.28 -21.81 17.28
N ALA A 716 10.04 -21.03 18.04
CA ALA A 716 11.29 -20.43 17.57
C ALA A 716 12.36 -21.48 17.18
N SER A 717 12.31 -22.67 17.78
CA SER A 717 13.24 -23.78 17.48
C SER A 717 12.89 -24.54 16.18
N ILE A 718 11.71 -24.34 15.62
CA ILE A 718 11.30 -24.97 14.36
C ILE A 718 12.16 -24.42 13.21
N LYS A 719 12.76 -25.34 12.46
CA LYS A 719 13.58 -24.96 11.30
C LYS A 719 12.78 -24.09 10.32
N ASN A 720 13.37 -22.97 9.88
CA ASN A 720 12.80 -21.96 8.98
C ASN A 720 11.85 -20.95 9.64
N ILE A 721 11.51 -21.05 10.91
CA ILE A 721 10.92 -19.93 11.65
C ILE A 721 12.04 -18.93 11.94
N ARG A 722 11.82 -17.66 11.61
CA ARG A 722 12.79 -16.57 11.80
C ARG A 722 12.43 -15.71 13.01
N LYS A 723 11.15 -15.54 13.24
CA LYS A 723 10.65 -14.71 14.31
C LYS A 723 9.34 -15.23 14.83
N VAL A 724 9.19 -15.22 16.14
CA VAL A 724 7.95 -15.51 16.83
C VAL A 724 7.85 -14.61 18.07
N TYR A 725 6.68 -14.04 18.28
CA TYR A 725 6.43 -13.20 19.46
C TYR A 725 4.94 -13.17 19.80
N ARG A 726 4.65 -12.82 21.04
CA ARG A 726 3.28 -12.63 21.52
C ARG A 726 2.78 -11.23 21.12
N VAL A 727 1.57 -11.17 20.56
CA VAL A 727 0.90 -9.94 20.12
C VAL A 727 -0.02 -9.42 21.25
#